data_4c21cd1fd3c1750d7ae8e5b300a00005
#
_entry.id   4c21cd1fd3c1750d7ae8e5b300a00005
#
_cell.length_a   1.000
_cell.length_b   1.000
_cell.length_c   1.000
_cell.angle_alpha   90.00
_cell.angle_beta   90.00
_cell.angle_gamma   90.00
#
_symmetry.space_group_name_H-M   'P 1'
#
loop_
_entity.id
_entity.type
_entity.pdbx_description
1 polymer ?
#
loop_
_entity_poly.entity_id
_entity_poly.type
_entity_poly.pdbx_seq_one_letter_code
_entity_poly.pdbx_strand_id
1 'polypeptide(L)'
;MTVGGPGMKIAGATLPDLFGVAVDGDNRIYFSDGTGDKIWRIEADGSLRAFQYNLHTPSGLAFKPGGWRPADAGALYIADTGAHIIVVVDIKLGRGVYLAGVPGKSGYADGDASKALFNGPVGVAVNKEGVVFVADTYNDRIRAIENGIVRTIAGGNAPGYRDGRGAEAQFDTPCGIAVGPDGSLLVADTGNHRIRHVTLDGEVTTIAGAGERGNRDGKPLEAGFSEPIGIATRRDGTIFVTCAGEPGIRAIDLKQQTVTTVAGGYPTGPGGGLGDGEINKARLNRPSSLAFTSNDDLVFSDTANGLIRALVPQGRSYGFRSEFGAGALKAPDIRKAVPPRWPYDPPQAKRDVAGTFGEIRGELLPDHDAWFHNGLDIPGAYGETARAIFSERVTQPLAVEGAGGTRERLRLPLIGYIHVRVGRDQRDQPIGPFPSGAVTFLRDEQGQIARVRVRRGTAINAGDPIGTLNKMNHVHLIAGPYGSESNALAALQFPGLIDHVAPTIESVAIASEGGETVFDSLKTPKGPKLNLTATLPGGRYRILVRAYDQVDGNPTYRRLGVYRLGYQLLRPDGSPVAGFERPKYNVIFEQLPRDSSQVKVVYAEGSQSGYQGQTIFSYVVTNVAHDGEAREDFLDTTPLDPGDYTVRVFAEDFFGNQARRDSPVVVVKNR
;
A
#
# COMPACT_ATOMS: atom_id res chain seq x y z
N MET A 1 12.18 13.09 -8.08
CA MET A 1 11.36 14.07 -8.84
C MET A 1 10.38 13.30 -9.71
N THR A 2 9.17 13.82 -9.91
CA THR A 2 8.17 13.25 -10.82
C THR A 2 8.51 13.61 -12.26
N VAL A 3 8.56 12.62 -13.13
CA VAL A 3 8.87 12.76 -14.57
C VAL A 3 7.59 12.79 -15.39
N GLY A 4 6.63 11.94 -15.08
CA GLY A 4 5.34 11.86 -15.77
C GLY A 4 4.48 10.72 -15.24
N GLY A 5 3.35 10.48 -15.88
CA GLY A 5 2.43 9.41 -15.55
C GLY A 5 1.00 9.91 -15.38
N PRO A 6 -0.02 9.04 -15.52
CA PRO A 6 -1.43 9.43 -15.43
C PRO A 6 -1.86 9.87 -14.03
N GLY A 7 -1.00 9.66 -13.00
CA GLY A 7 -1.39 9.82 -11.60
C GLY A 7 -2.44 8.78 -11.17
N MET A 8 -2.83 8.82 -9.91
CA MET A 8 -3.90 7.94 -9.40
C MET A 8 -5.27 8.53 -9.76
N LYS A 9 -5.69 8.35 -11.02
CA LYS A 9 -7.02 8.75 -11.48
C LYS A 9 -7.84 7.51 -11.80
N ILE A 10 -9.09 7.49 -11.37
CA ILE A 10 -10.04 6.46 -11.79
C ILE A 10 -10.55 6.83 -13.18
N ALA A 11 -10.05 6.16 -14.21
CA ALA A 11 -10.54 6.26 -15.57
C ALA A 11 -11.35 5.01 -15.90
N GLY A 12 -12.66 5.16 -16.12
CA GLY A 12 -13.53 4.02 -16.42
C GLY A 12 -13.52 2.93 -15.33
N ALA A 13 -13.41 3.33 -14.05
CA ALA A 13 -13.37 2.47 -12.88
C ALA A 13 -12.07 1.65 -12.65
N THR A 14 -10.97 1.99 -13.32
CA THR A 14 -9.67 1.32 -13.08
C THR A 14 -8.57 2.31 -12.72
N LEU A 15 -7.70 1.91 -11.79
CA LEU A 15 -6.48 2.65 -11.48
C LEU A 15 -5.36 2.22 -12.44
N PRO A 16 -4.46 3.15 -12.84
CA PRO A 16 -3.32 2.79 -13.66
C PRO A 16 -2.35 1.91 -12.86
N ASP A 17 -1.79 0.91 -13.52
CA ASP A 17 -0.80 0.00 -12.96
C ASP A 17 0.51 0.13 -13.73
N LEU A 18 1.28 1.16 -13.41
CA LEU A 18 2.56 1.43 -14.03
C LEU A 18 3.62 0.51 -13.43
N PHE A 19 4.03 -0.51 -14.19
CA PHE A 19 4.91 -1.54 -13.65
C PHE A 19 6.32 -1.50 -14.24
N GLY A 20 6.51 -1.88 -15.50
CA GLY A 20 7.80 -1.93 -16.15
C GLY A 20 8.27 -0.57 -16.67
N VAL A 21 9.57 -0.32 -16.63
CA VAL A 21 10.22 0.88 -17.21
C VAL A 21 11.38 0.44 -18.08
N ALA A 22 11.52 1.05 -19.26
CA ALA A 22 12.70 0.93 -20.12
C ALA A 22 13.05 2.29 -20.71
N VAL A 23 14.34 2.49 -21.02
CA VAL A 23 14.86 3.71 -21.62
C VAL A 23 15.59 3.34 -22.90
N ASP A 24 15.30 4.03 -24.01
CA ASP A 24 15.99 3.79 -25.28
C ASP A 24 17.26 4.64 -25.45
N GLY A 25 17.95 4.44 -26.58
CA GLY A 25 19.19 5.15 -26.88
C GLY A 25 19.07 6.69 -26.99
N ASP A 26 17.85 7.19 -27.22
CA ASP A 26 17.53 8.61 -27.29
C ASP A 26 17.00 9.16 -25.94
N ASN A 27 17.09 8.37 -24.87
CA ASN A 27 16.54 8.66 -23.55
C ASN A 27 15.00 8.81 -23.50
N ARG A 28 14.27 8.26 -24.48
CA ARG A 28 12.82 8.17 -24.39
C ARG A 28 12.45 7.09 -23.38
N ILE A 29 11.47 7.40 -22.53
CA ILE A 29 11.06 6.52 -21.45
C ILE A 29 9.78 5.78 -21.87
N TYR A 30 9.83 4.46 -21.82
CA TYR A 30 8.70 3.57 -22.03
C TYR A 30 8.27 2.97 -20.71
N PHE A 31 6.96 2.85 -20.48
CA PHE A 31 6.45 2.17 -19.29
C PHE A 31 5.17 1.40 -19.58
N SER A 32 5.02 0.27 -18.88
CA SER A 32 3.84 -0.57 -19.01
C SER A 32 2.73 -0.08 -18.08
N ASP A 33 1.47 -0.21 -18.54
CA ASP A 33 0.24 0.01 -17.78
C ASP A 33 -0.56 -1.30 -17.80
N GLY A 34 -0.44 -2.05 -16.69
CA GLY A 34 -1.03 -3.39 -16.58
C GLY A 34 -2.54 -3.41 -16.51
N THR A 35 -3.20 -2.34 -16.07
CA THR A 35 -4.67 -2.23 -16.08
C THR A 35 -5.19 -1.62 -17.37
N GLY A 36 -4.40 -0.75 -18.01
CA GLY A 36 -4.72 -0.15 -19.30
C GLY A 36 -4.34 -1.02 -20.50
N ASP A 37 -3.72 -2.18 -20.28
CA ASP A 37 -3.32 -3.16 -21.32
C ASP A 37 -2.48 -2.55 -22.47
N LYS A 38 -1.54 -1.65 -22.14
CA LYS A 38 -0.74 -0.89 -23.11
C LYS A 38 0.63 -0.49 -22.58
N ILE A 39 1.45 -0.02 -23.52
CA ILE A 39 2.72 0.66 -23.23
C ILE A 39 2.54 2.14 -23.53
N TRP A 40 3.01 2.95 -22.63
CA TRP A 40 3.14 4.39 -22.80
C TRP A 40 4.56 4.77 -23.15
N ARG A 41 4.72 5.89 -23.85
CA ARG A 41 6.01 6.56 -24.08
C ARG A 41 5.91 8.01 -23.63
N ILE A 42 6.94 8.50 -22.95
CA ILE A 42 7.13 9.92 -22.68
C ILE A 42 7.93 10.50 -23.83
N GLU A 43 7.36 11.46 -24.53
CA GLU A 43 7.98 12.17 -25.64
C GLU A 43 8.95 13.25 -25.14
N ALA A 44 9.77 13.80 -26.04
CA ALA A 44 10.76 14.82 -25.70
C ALA A 44 10.16 16.13 -25.14
N ASP A 45 8.89 16.42 -25.45
CA ASP A 45 8.14 17.57 -24.91
C ASP A 45 7.44 17.25 -23.56
N GLY A 46 7.62 16.03 -23.05
CA GLY A 46 7.01 15.54 -21.82
C GLY A 46 5.57 15.05 -21.97
N SER A 47 4.99 15.08 -23.18
CA SER A 47 3.66 14.54 -23.42
C SER A 47 3.65 13.00 -23.34
N LEU A 48 2.51 12.45 -22.88
CA LEU A 48 2.30 11.00 -22.84
C LEU A 48 1.65 10.53 -24.14
N ARG A 49 2.26 9.54 -24.76
CA ARG A 49 1.72 8.88 -25.92
C ARG A 49 1.60 7.38 -25.70
N ALA A 50 0.44 6.81 -26.03
CA ALA A 50 0.30 5.37 -26.06
C ALA A 50 1.08 4.82 -27.25
N PHE A 51 1.96 3.83 -26.97
CA PHE A 51 2.91 3.31 -27.94
C PHE A 51 2.53 1.93 -28.47
N GLN A 52 2.03 1.03 -27.59
CA GLN A 52 1.58 -0.32 -27.92
C GLN A 52 0.27 -0.60 -27.20
N TYR A 53 -0.64 -1.31 -27.87
CA TYR A 53 -1.97 -1.66 -27.40
C TYR A 53 -2.25 -3.16 -27.49
N ASN A 54 -3.39 -3.61 -27.00
CA ASN A 54 -3.86 -4.99 -27.07
C ASN A 54 -2.95 -5.99 -26.38
N LEU A 55 -2.38 -5.58 -25.27
CA LEU A 55 -1.66 -6.44 -24.35
C LEU A 55 -2.60 -6.92 -23.25
N HIS A 56 -2.12 -7.78 -22.35
CA HIS A 56 -2.88 -8.29 -21.21
C HIS A 56 -2.03 -8.22 -19.95
N THR A 57 -2.19 -7.14 -19.18
CA THR A 57 -1.40 -6.88 -17.98
C THR A 57 0.11 -6.89 -18.27
N PRO A 58 0.61 -6.07 -19.20
CA PRO A 58 2.04 -6.00 -19.47
C PRO A 58 2.79 -5.59 -18.20
N SER A 59 3.95 -6.20 -17.97
CA SER A 59 4.79 -5.98 -16.80
C SER A 59 6.19 -5.50 -17.19
N GLY A 60 7.22 -6.29 -17.01
CA GLY A 60 8.61 -5.92 -17.27
C GLY A 60 8.89 -5.54 -18.73
N LEU A 61 9.78 -4.56 -18.89
CA LEU A 61 10.25 -4.06 -20.18
C LEU A 61 11.77 -4.15 -20.26
N ALA A 62 12.29 -4.45 -21.46
CA ALA A 62 13.71 -4.36 -21.76
C ALA A 62 13.93 -3.74 -23.14
N PHE A 63 14.91 -2.85 -23.25
CA PHE A 63 15.28 -2.24 -24.52
C PHE A 63 16.62 -2.77 -25.01
N LYS A 64 16.70 -3.09 -26.31
CA LYS A 64 17.94 -3.43 -27.00
C LYS A 64 18.21 -2.44 -28.14
N PRO A 65 19.32 -1.69 -28.10
CA PRO A 65 19.73 -0.87 -29.24
C PRO A 65 20.01 -1.73 -30.47
N GLY A 66 19.73 -1.20 -31.67
CA GLY A 66 19.96 -1.92 -32.92
C GLY A 66 18.92 -3.00 -33.28
N GLY A 67 17.79 -3.06 -32.55
CA GLY A 67 16.63 -3.91 -32.85
C GLY A 67 16.91 -5.42 -32.85
N TRP A 68 15.97 -6.19 -33.41
CA TRP A 68 16.06 -7.62 -33.60
C TRP A 68 16.54 -7.98 -35.04
N ARG A 69 16.57 -6.98 -35.95
CA ARG A 69 17.21 -7.07 -37.29
C ARG A 69 18.33 -6.04 -37.37
N PRO A 70 19.39 -6.30 -38.13
CA PRO A 70 20.57 -5.42 -38.23
C PRO A 70 20.29 -3.99 -38.68
N ALA A 71 19.15 -3.73 -39.34
CA ALA A 71 18.76 -2.41 -39.85
C ALA A 71 17.81 -1.62 -38.91
N ASP A 72 17.45 -2.17 -37.76
CA ASP A 72 16.41 -1.61 -36.90
C ASP A 72 16.97 -0.57 -35.93
N ALA A 73 16.14 0.43 -35.61
CA ALA A 73 16.49 1.51 -34.66
C ALA A 73 16.53 1.07 -33.19
N GLY A 74 16.08 -0.15 -32.90
CA GLY A 74 16.00 -0.73 -31.57
C GLY A 74 14.71 -1.54 -31.37
N ALA A 75 14.70 -2.40 -30.36
CA ALA A 75 13.57 -3.24 -30.01
C ALA A 75 13.21 -3.13 -28.53
N LEU A 76 11.92 -3.06 -28.25
CA LEU A 76 11.36 -3.14 -26.91
C LEU A 76 10.78 -4.54 -26.70
N TYR A 77 11.28 -5.24 -25.67
CA TYR A 77 10.79 -6.54 -25.25
C TYR A 77 9.84 -6.35 -24.07
N ILE A 78 8.72 -7.06 -24.09
CA ILE A 78 7.61 -6.89 -23.13
C ILE A 78 7.23 -8.26 -22.58
N ALA A 79 7.22 -8.38 -21.25
CA ALA A 79 6.58 -9.50 -20.59
C ALA A 79 5.06 -9.20 -20.51
N ASP A 80 4.28 -9.83 -21.39
CA ASP A 80 2.82 -9.72 -21.39
C ASP A 80 2.23 -10.77 -20.44
N THR A 81 2.24 -10.42 -19.16
CA THR A 81 2.02 -11.33 -18.02
C THR A 81 0.70 -12.04 -18.08
N GLY A 82 -0.40 -11.32 -18.34
CA GLY A 82 -1.75 -11.89 -18.40
C GLY A 82 -2.00 -12.75 -19.63
N ALA A 83 -1.27 -12.49 -20.73
CA ALA A 83 -1.31 -13.31 -21.93
C ALA A 83 -0.34 -14.50 -21.89
N HIS A 84 0.56 -14.57 -20.92
CA HIS A 84 1.57 -15.64 -20.77
C HIS A 84 2.57 -15.72 -21.92
N ILE A 85 2.93 -14.58 -22.51
CA ILE A 85 3.83 -14.49 -23.67
C ILE A 85 4.89 -13.41 -23.49
N ILE A 86 5.89 -13.47 -24.34
CA ILE A 86 6.87 -12.39 -24.54
C ILE A 86 6.60 -11.76 -25.91
N VAL A 87 6.48 -10.43 -25.93
CA VAL A 87 6.27 -9.62 -27.13
C VAL A 87 7.52 -8.82 -27.45
N VAL A 88 7.86 -8.67 -28.71
CA VAL A 88 8.91 -7.75 -29.17
C VAL A 88 8.31 -6.71 -30.10
N VAL A 89 8.67 -5.44 -29.91
CA VAL A 89 8.16 -4.28 -30.67
C VAL A 89 9.33 -3.54 -31.28
N ASP A 90 9.30 -3.35 -32.60
CA ASP A 90 10.18 -2.42 -33.30
C ASP A 90 9.80 -0.98 -32.91
N ILE A 91 10.73 -0.22 -32.31
CA ILE A 91 10.41 1.11 -31.79
C ILE A 91 10.20 2.16 -32.89
N LYS A 92 10.72 1.96 -34.09
CA LYS A 92 10.55 2.87 -35.23
C LYS A 92 9.20 2.64 -35.93
N LEU A 93 8.84 1.36 -36.11
CA LEU A 93 7.63 0.98 -36.82
C LEU A 93 6.41 0.93 -35.90
N GLY A 94 6.60 0.80 -34.59
CA GLY A 94 5.54 0.57 -33.60
C GLY A 94 4.80 -0.76 -33.82
N ARG A 95 5.45 -1.75 -34.46
CA ARG A 95 4.88 -3.06 -34.76
C ARG A 95 5.40 -4.10 -33.80
N GLY A 96 4.49 -4.72 -33.05
CA GLY A 96 4.77 -5.81 -32.14
C GLY A 96 4.46 -7.18 -32.76
N VAL A 97 5.30 -8.17 -32.40
CA VAL A 97 5.07 -9.58 -32.72
C VAL A 97 5.27 -10.43 -31.47
N TYR A 98 4.62 -11.58 -31.42
CA TYR A 98 4.84 -12.57 -30.37
C TYR A 98 6.20 -13.22 -30.58
N LEU A 99 7.10 -13.06 -29.60
CA LEU A 99 8.43 -13.66 -29.65
C LEU A 99 8.40 -15.10 -29.15
N ALA A 100 7.69 -15.36 -28.05
CA ALA A 100 7.58 -16.68 -27.45
C ALA A 100 6.33 -16.81 -26.57
N GLY A 101 5.81 -18.03 -26.47
CA GLY A 101 4.61 -18.36 -25.69
C GLY A 101 3.36 -18.53 -26.54
N VAL A 102 2.35 -19.19 -26.00
CA VAL A 102 1.02 -19.38 -26.62
C VAL A 102 0.04 -18.44 -25.94
N PRO A 103 -0.51 -17.43 -26.63
CA PRO A 103 -1.39 -16.43 -26.04
C PRO A 103 -2.55 -17.04 -25.25
N GLY A 104 -2.73 -16.57 -24.01
CA GLY A 104 -3.79 -17.00 -23.08
C GLY A 104 -3.60 -18.39 -22.47
N LYS A 105 -2.50 -19.10 -22.79
CA LYS A 105 -2.24 -20.45 -22.28
C LYS A 105 -1.10 -20.45 -21.28
N SER A 106 -1.43 -20.56 -19.99
CA SER A 106 -0.44 -20.72 -18.92
C SER A 106 0.10 -22.16 -18.86
N GLY A 107 1.35 -22.30 -18.42
CA GLY A 107 1.97 -23.61 -18.21
C GLY A 107 3.48 -23.54 -18.23
N TYR A 108 4.11 -24.71 -18.31
CA TYR A 108 5.55 -24.86 -18.43
C TYR A 108 5.89 -25.81 -19.58
N ALA A 109 6.57 -25.31 -20.59
CA ALA A 109 7.16 -26.10 -21.66
C ALA A 109 8.34 -25.35 -22.28
N ASP A 110 9.47 -26.03 -22.46
CA ASP A 110 10.61 -25.61 -23.23
C ASP A 110 10.48 -26.04 -24.70
N GLY A 111 11.35 -25.57 -25.60
CA GLY A 111 11.44 -25.93 -26.99
C GLY A 111 11.08 -24.78 -27.93
N ASP A 112 10.41 -25.06 -29.05
CA ASP A 112 10.00 -24.07 -30.04
C ASP A 112 9.28 -22.89 -29.40
N ALA A 113 9.73 -21.67 -29.66
CA ALA A 113 9.23 -20.47 -29.03
C ALA A 113 7.71 -20.26 -29.24
N SER A 114 7.19 -20.71 -30.41
CA SER A 114 5.77 -20.63 -30.73
C SER A 114 4.89 -21.66 -30.00
N LYS A 115 5.50 -22.65 -29.36
CA LYS A 115 4.84 -23.74 -28.61
C LYS A 115 5.19 -23.73 -27.12
N ALA A 116 6.25 -23.02 -26.74
CA ALA A 116 6.66 -22.88 -25.35
C ALA A 116 5.56 -22.32 -24.49
N LEU A 117 5.56 -22.68 -23.21
CA LEU A 117 4.56 -22.18 -22.25
C LEU A 117 5.26 -21.45 -21.10
N PHE A 118 4.68 -20.31 -20.73
CA PHE A 118 5.04 -19.54 -19.55
C PHE A 118 3.85 -19.47 -18.59
N ASN A 119 4.10 -19.14 -17.34
CA ASN A 119 3.06 -18.90 -16.35
C ASN A 119 3.22 -17.51 -15.72
N GLY A 120 2.58 -16.52 -16.34
CA GLY A 120 2.61 -15.13 -15.90
C GLY A 120 4.05 -14.59 -15.78
N PRO A 121 4.82 -14.53 -16.86
CA PRO A 121 6.17 -13.94 -16.84
C PRO A 121 6.07 -12.47 -16.46
N VAL A 122 6.91 -12.02 -15.50
CA VAL A 122 6.89 -10.63 -15.02
C VAL A 122 8.13 -9.87 -15.49
N GLY A 123 9.30 -10.44 -15.37
CA GLY A 123 10.56 -9.80 -15.75
C GLY A 123 11.06 -10.25 -17.12
N VAL A 124 11.66 -9.33 -17.86
CA VAL A 124 12.36 -9.59 -19.12
C VAL A 124 13.65 -8.78 -19.16
N ALA A 125 14.72 -9.38 -19.67
CA ALA A 125 15.99 -8.73 -19.95
C ALA A 125 16.53 -9.22 -21.30
N VAL A 126 17.43 -8.47 -21.93
CA VAL A 126 18.05 -8.82 -23.19
C VAL A 126 19.53 -8.45 -23.16
N ASN A 127 20.40 -9.36 -23.62
CA ASN A 127 21.81 -9.07 -23.74
C ASN A 127 22.17 -8.46 -25.13
N LYS A 128 23.43 -8.09 -25.31
CA LYS A 128 23.91 -7.48 -26.58
C LYS A 128 23.75 -8.43 -27.77
N GLU A 129 23.88 -9.73 -27.55
CA GLU A 129 23.74 -10.79 -28.55
C GLU A 129 22.28 -10.99 -28.99
N GLY A 130 21.32 -10.48 -28.23
CA GLY A 130 19.89 -10.61 -28.51
C GLY A 130 19.22 -11.81 -27.83
N VAL A 131 19.90 -12.50 -26.94
CA VAL A 131 19.29 -13.51 -26.08
C VAL A 131 18.38 -12.84 -25.11
N VAL A 132 17.12 -13.28 -25.05
CA VAL A 132 16.11 -12.72 -24.14
C VAL A 132 15.95 -13.63 -22.92
N PHE A 133 16.07 -13.06 -21.74
CA PHE A 133 15.93 -13.74 -20.47
C PHE A 133 14.60 -13.36 -19.82
N VAL A 134 13.94 -14.35 -19.23
CA VAL A 134 12.59 -14.21 -18.70
C VAL A 134 12.54 -14.74 -17.27
N ALA A 135 12.06 -13.92 -16.34
CA ALA A 135 11.60 -14.39 -15.05
C ALA A 135 10.18 -14.96 -15.24
N ASP A 136 10.10 -16.29 -15.35
CA ASP A 136 8.85 -17.04 -15.50
C ASP A 136 8.21 -17.25 -14.12
N THR A 137 7.64 -16.16 -13.61
CA THR A 137 7.41 -15.83 -12.21
C THR A 137 6.62 -16.90 -11.46
N TYR A 138 5.51 -17.38 -12.03
CA TYR A 138 4.66 -18.38 -11.35
C TYR A 138 5.02 -19.83 -11.70
N ASN A 139 6.07 -20.02 -12.50
CA ASN A 139 6.78 -21.29 -12.66
C ASN A 139 8.06 -21.36 -11.79
N ASP A 140 8.41 -20.27 -11.09
CA ASP A 140 9.60 -20.16 -10.24
C ASP A 140 10.90 -20.51 -10.99
N ARG A 141 11.03 -20.00 -12.25
CA ARG A 141 12.14 -20.33 -13.16
C ARG A 141 12.70 -19.11 -13.88
N ILE A 142 13.95 -19.23 -14.26
CA ILE A 142 14.60 -18.32 -15.20
C ILE A 142 14.75 -19.03 -16.55
N ARG A 143 14.20 -18.40 -17.60
CA ARG A 143 14.17 -18.95 -18.95
C ARG A 143 15.01 -18.08 -19.90
N ALA A 144 15.51 -18.67 -20.99
CA ALA A 144 16.14 -17.95 -22.10
C ALA A 144 15.41 -18.25 -23.42
N ILE A 145 15.33 -17.24 -24.27
CA ILE A 145 14.82 -17.33 -25.64
C ILE A 145 15.97 -16.97 -26.57
N GLU A 146 16.42 -17.93 -27.38
CA GLU A 146 17.52 -17.77 -28.30
C GLU A 146 17.23 -18.55 -29.56
N ASN A 147 17.43 -17.93 -30.74
CA ASN A 147 17.24 -18.56 -32.06
C ASN A 147 15.89 -19.29 -32.23
N GLY A 148 14.80 -18.73 -31.65
CA GLY A 148 13.47 -19.32 -31.74
C GLY A 148 13.22 -20.50 -30.79
N ILE A 149 14.13 -20.75 -29.85
CA ILE A 149 14.03 -21.82 -28.84
C ILE A 149 13.97 -21.22 -27.46
N VAL A 150 13.06 -21.72 -26.61
CA VAL A 150 12.98 -21.44 -25.19
C VAL A 150 13.64 -22.58 -24.40
N ARG A 151 14.51 -22.22 -23.47
CA ARG A 151 15.13 -23.18 -22.55
C ARG A 151 15.09 -22.65 -21.12
N THR A 152 15.01 -23.54 -20.15
CA THR A 152 15.17 -23.22 -18.74
C THR A 152 16.67 -23.12 -18.42
N ILE A 153 17.07 -22.01 -17.75
CA ILE A 153 18.43 -21.81 -17.25
C ILE A 153 18.53 -22.38 -15.84
N ALA A 154 17.61 -21.96 -14.95
CA ALA A 154 17.60 -22.40 -13.56
C ALA A 154 16.19 -22.33 -12.96
N GLY A 155 16.00 -23.06 -11.86
CA GLY A 155 14.75 -23.16 -11.12
C GLY A 155 14.18 -24.57 -11.14
N GLY A 156 13.82 -25.07 -9.96
CA GLY A 156 13.27 -26.41 -9.73
C GLY A 156 11.76 -26.51 -9.95
N ASN A 157 11.17 -27.63 -9.51
CA ASN A 157 9.75 -27.93 -9.70
C ASN A 157 8.84 -27.35 -8.61
N ALA A 158 9.41 -26.72 -7.58
CA ALA A 158 8.66 -26.14 -6.47
C ALA A 158 9.28 -24.79 -6.10
N PRO A 159 8.46 -23.83 -5.64
CA PRO A 159 8.99 -22.60 -5.07
C PRO A 159 9.80 -22.89 -3.80
N GLY A 160 10.80 -22.07 -3.54
CA GLY A 160 11.65 -22.21 -2.36
C GLY A 160 12.91 -21.38 -2.47
N TYR A 161 13.79 -21.58 -1.51
CA TYR A 161 15.10 -20.96 -1.47
C TYR A 161 16.19 -22.03 -1.41
N ARG A 162 16.95 -22.15 -2.48
CA ARG A 162 18.17 -22.95 -2.55
C ARG A 162 19.09 -22.42 -3.65
N ASP A 163 20.36 -22.24 -3.32
CA ASP A 163 21.43 -22.05 -4.29
C ASP A 163 21.77 -23.41 -4.93
N GLY A 164 22.38 -23.42 -6.11
CA GLY A 164 22.74 -24.64 -6.81
C GLY A 164 22.64 -24.49 -8.32
N ARG A 165 22.75 -25.59 -9.07
CA ARG A 165 22.83 -25.55 -10.53
C ARG A 165 21.55 -26.05 -11.20
N GLY A 166 21.05 -25.27 -12.17
CA GLY A 166 19.92 -25.66 -13.01
C GLY A 166 18.67 -25.94 -12.18
N ALA A 167 18.13 -27.16 -12.24
CA ALA A 167 16.94 -27.59 -11.54
C ALA A 167 17.13 -27.80 -10.02
N GLU A 168 18.37 -27.83 -9.52
CA GLU A 168 18.65 -27.91 -8.08
C GLU A 168 18.38 -26.59 -7.37
N ALA A 169 18.56 -25.47 -8.08
CA ALA A 169 18.24 -24.14 -7.54
C ALA A 169 16.73 -23.96 -7.37
N GLN A 170 16.35 -23.17 -6.38
CA GLN A 170 14.96 -22.79 -6.16
C GLN A 170 14.81 -21.29 -6.05
N PHE A 171 13.74 -20.80 -6.64
CA PHE A 171 13.25 -19.42 -6.54
C PHE A 171 11.84 -19.42 -5.96
N ASP A 172 11.40 -18.25 -5.52
CA ASP A 172 10.03 -18.01 -5.11
C ASP A 172 9.53 -16.70 -5.71
N THR A 173 8.65 -16.81 -6.70
CA THR A 173 8.05 -15.65 -7.37
C THR A 173 9.13 -14.67 -7.88
N PRO A 174 10.15 -15.10 -8.64
CA PRO A 174 11.17 -14.21 -9.20
C PRO A 174 10.50 -13.20 -10.14
N CYS A 175 10.74 -11.89 -9.93
CA CYS A 175 10.13 -10.83 -10.74
C CYS A 175 11.14 -10.10 -11.62
N GLY A 176 12.04 -9.33 -11.04
CA GLY A 176 13.02 -8.55 -11.78
C GLY A 176 14.17 -9.41 -12.29
N ILE A 177 14.62 -9.10 -13.49
CA ILE A 177 15.81 -9.71 -14.09
C ILE A 177 16.59 -8.66 -14.86
N ALA A 178 17.91 -8.65 -14.71
CA ALA A 178 18.81 -7.77 -15.45
C ALA A 178 20.06 -8.54 -15.87
N VAL A 179 20.70 -8.09 -16.96
CA VAL A 179 22.01 -8.60 -17.37
C VAL A 179 23.08 -7.84 -16.60
N GLY A 180 23.91 -8.55 -15.87
CA GLY A 180 25.07 -8.01 -15.16
C GLY A 180 26.20 -7.56 -16.09
N PRO A 181 27.19 -6.81 -15.56
CA PRO A 181 28.33 -6.34 -16.34
C PRO A 181 29.21 -7.47 -16.92
N ASP A 182 29.21 -8.62 -16.28
CA ASP A 182 29.93 -9.83 -16.67
C ASP A 182 29.13 -10.73 -17.63
N GLY A 183 27.92 -10.31 -18.01
CA GLY A 183 27.00 -11.07 -18.87
C GLY A 183 26.15 -12.10 -18.11
N SER A 184 26.32 -12.28 -16.81
CA SER A 184 25.46 -13.08 -15.95
C SER A 184 24.09 -12.40 -15.72
N LEU A 185 23.20 -13.08 -15.02
CA LEU A 185 21.88 -12.53 -14.70
C LEU A 185 21.80 -12.19 -13.22
N LEU A 186 21.19 -11.06 -12.95
CA LEU A 186 20.80 -10.62 -11.62
C LEU A 186 19.28 -10.76 -11.49
N VAL A 187 18.81 -11.46 -10.47
CA VAL A 187 17.39 -11.79 -10.28
C VAL A 187 16.89 -11.28 -8.94
N ALA A 188 15.82 -10.51 -8.94
CA ALA A 188 15.06 -10.19 -7.76
C ALA A 188 14.13 -11.37 -7.42
N ASP A 189 14.54 -12.17 -6.44
CA ASP A 189 13.82 -13.33 -5.93
C ASP A 189 12.82 -12.87 -4.86
N THR A 190 11.70 -12.33 -5.35
CA THR A 190 10.77 -11.47 -4.62
C THR A 190 10.19 -12.14 -3.38
N GLY A 191 9.71 -13.39 -3.51
CA GLY A 191 9.12 -14.15 -2.42
C GLY A 191 10.14 -14.61 -1.38
N ASN A 192 11.41 -14.69 -1.74
CA ASN A 192 12.52 -15.02 -0.85
C ASN A 192 13.23 -13.79 -0.24
N HIS A 193 12.84 -12.59 -0.62
CA HIS A 193 13.45 -11.33 -0.13
C HIS A 193 14.97 -11.29 -0.37
N ARG A 194 15.43 -11.78 -1.55
CA ARG A 194 16.85 -11.95 -1.90
C ARG A 194 17.15 -11.49 -3.31
N ILE A 195 18.43 -11.21 -3.54
CA ILE A 195 18.96 -10.96 -4.87
C ILE A 195 19.89 -12.11 -5.23
N ARG A 196 19.59 -12.73 -6.39
CA ARG A 196 20.33 -13.92 -6.86
C ARG A 196 21.15 -13.57 -8.09
N HIS A 197 22.32 -14.17 -8.17
CA HIS A 197 23.18 -14.16 -9.35
C HIS A 197 23.03 -15.51 -10.05
N VAL A 198 22.84 -15.47 -11.38
CA VAL A 198 22.63 -16.68 -12.20
C VAL A 198 23.56 -16.63 -13.39
N THR A 199 24.46 -17.57 -13.50
CA THR A 199 25.33 -17.73 -14.68
C THR A 199 24.53 -18.30 -15.86
N LEU A 200 24.99 -18.11 -17.09
CA LEU A 200 24.27 -18.60 -18.27
C LEU A 200 24.30 -20.15 -18.42
N ASP A 201 25.18 -20.82 -17.68
CA ASP A 201 25.24 -22.29 -17.56
C ASP A 201 24.43 -22.81 -16.36
N GLY A 202 23.73 -21.90 -15.63
CA GLY A 202 22.70 -22.24 -14.67
C GLY A 202 23.14 -22.29 -13.20
N GLU A 203 24.38 -21.89 -12.85
CA GLU A 203 24.78 -21.77 -11.44
C GLU A 203 24.07 -20.60 -10.79
N VAL A 204 23.41 -20.83 -9.65
CA VAL A 204 22.67 -19.83 -8.88
C VAL A 204 23.30 -19.64 -7.52
N THR A 205 23.62 -18.39 -7.19
CA THR A 205 24.14 -17.99 -5.87
C THR A 205 23.40 -16.77 -5.33
N THR A 206 23.27 -16.69 -4.02
CA THR A 206 22.69 -15.51 -3.36
C THR A 206 23.78 -14.47 -3.17
N ILE A 207 23.55 -13.25 -3.68
CA ILE A 207 24.51 -12.15 -3.57
C ILE A 207 24.09 -11.08 -2.55
N ALA A 208 22.80 -10.98 -2.23
CA ALA A 208 22.31 -10.08 -1.19
C ALA A 208 20.95 -10.54 -0.64
N GLY A 209 20.66 -10.15 0.60
CA GLY A 209 19.40 -10.42 1.29
C GLY A 209 19.50 -11.51 2.35
N ALA A 210 19.14 -11.17 3.61
CA ALA A 210 19.06 -12.12 4.71
C ALA A 210 17.86 -13.09 4.59
N GLY A 211 16.84 -12.73 3.76
CA GLY A 211 15.62 -13.52 3.56
C GLY A 211 14.45 -13.10 4.45
N GLU A 212 14.66 -12.15 5.32
CA GLU A 212 13.60 -11.53 6.12
C GLU A 212 13.10 -10.25 5.45
N ARG A 213 11.81 -9.94 5.64
CA ARG A 213 11.25 -8.65 5.22
C ARG A 213 11.91 -7.53 6.02
N GLY A 214 12.24 -6.44 5.36
CA GLY A 214 12.81 -5.25 5.97
C GLY A 214 13.74 -4.51 5.02
N ASN A 215 14.12 -3.30 5.40
CA ASN A 215 15.05 -2.46 4.64
C ASN A 215 16.32 -2.15 5.44
N ARG A 216 16.81 -3.12 6.22
CA ARG A 216 18.06 -2.96 6.98
C ARG A 216 19.25 -2.81 6.03
N ASP A 217 20.02 -1.72 6.19
CA ASP A 217 21.30 -1.50 5.51
C ASP A 217 22.41 -2.35 6.15
N GLY A 218 23.51 -2.57 5.45
CA GLY A 218 24.66 -3.32 5.97
C GLY A 218 25.37 -4.15 4.90
N LYS A 219 25.99 -5.25 5.33
CA LYS A 219 26.65 -6.18 4.40
C LYS A 219 25.61 -6.89 3.53
N PRO A 220 25.97 -7.26 2.27
CA PRO A 220 25.00 -7.80 1.33
C PRO A 220 24.14 -8.96 1.86
N LEU A 221 24.72 -9.98 2.46
CA LEU A 221 24.00 -11.14 2.97
C LEU A 221 23.27 -10.90 4.32
N GLU A 222 23.57 -9.80 5.00
CA GLU A 222 22.94 -9.40 6.26
C GLU A 222 21.83 -8.35 6.04
N ALA A 223 21.84 -7.69 4.88
CA ALA A 223 20.89 -6.64 4.52
C ALA A 223 19.46 -7.19 4.35
N GLY A 224 18.46 -6.38 4.70
CA GLY A 224 17.06 -6.73 4.48
C GLY A 224 16.56 -6.21 3.13
N PHE A 225 15.67 -6.96 2.50
CA PHE A 225 14.89 -6.52 1.33
C PHE A 225 13.43 -6.87 1.57
N SER A 226 12.52 -5.95 1.27
CA SER A 226 11.09 -6.20 1.42
C SER A 226 10.42 -6.26 0.06
N GLU A 227 10.14 -7.47 -0.44
CA GLU A 227 9.58 -7.71 -1.77
C GLU A 227 10.40 -6.99 -2.86
N PRO A 228 11.67 -7.38 -3.11
CA PRO A 228 12.45 -6.82 -4.21
C PRO A 228 11.78 -7.18 -5.54
N ILE A 229 11.50 -6.18 -6.40
CA ILE A 229 10.78 -6.40 -7.67
C ILE A 229 11.66 -6.01 -8.86
N GLY A 230 12.02 -4.74 -9.01
CA GLY A 230 12.85 -4.28 -10.11
C GLY A 230 14.33 -4.35 -9.78
N ILE A 231 15.16 -4.59 -10.81
CA ILE A 231 16.60 -4.64 -10.68
C ILE A 231 17.27 -4.06 -11.93
N ALA A 232 18.28 -3.22 -11.76
CA ALA A 232 19.13 -2.73 -12.86
C ALA A 232 20.54 -2.44 -12.36
N THR A 233 21.49 -2.46 -13.29
CA THR A 233 22.90 -2.19 -12.99
C THR A 233 23.33 -0.87 -13.59
N ARG A 234 23.97 -0.01 -12.79
CA ARG A 234 24.63 1.20 -13.27
C ARG A 234 25.97 0.83 -13.94
N ARG A 235 26.51 1.73 -14.76
CA ARG A 235 27.76 1.49 -15.53
C ARG A 235 28.99 1.15 -14.67
N ASP A 236 29.03 1.63 -13.43
CA ASP A 236 30.11 1.33 -12.47
C ASP A 236 30.00 -0.06 -11.81
N GLY A 237 28.92 -0.78 -12.10
CA GLY A 237 28.63 -2.10 -11.54
C GLY A 237 27.73 -2.08 -10.30
N THR A 238 27.34 -0.92 -9.78
CA THR A 238 26.39 -0.82 -8.66
C THR A 238 25.01 -1.33 -9.10
N ILE A 239 24.42 -2.21 -8.30
CA ILE A 239 23.10 -2.81 -8.57
C ILE A 239 22.06 -2.02 -7.80
N PHE A 240 20.98 -1.61 -8.47
CA PHE A 240 19.85 -0.92 -7.86
C PHE A 240 18.62 -1.82 -7.87
N VAL A 241 17.89 -1.81 -6.75
CA VAL A 241 16.73 -2.69 -6.51
C VAL A 241 15.58 -1.87 -5.97
N THR A 242 14.39 -2.00 -6.58
CA THR A 242 13.15 -1.48 -5.99
C THR A 242 12.58 -2.50 -5.03
N CYS A 243 12.18 -2.04 -3.84
CA CYS A 243 11.48 -2.83 -2.83
C CYS A 243 10.03 -2.33 -2.70
N ALA A 244 9.05 -3.22 -2.90
CA ALA A 244 7.64 -2.85 -2.88
C ALA A 244 6.97 -3.04 -1.52
N GLY A 245 7.44 -3.96 -0.70
CA GLY A 245 6.84 -4.28 0.60
C GLY A 245 7.06 -3.20 1.66
N GLU A 246 8.29 -2.70 1.77
CA GLU A 246 8.65 -1.43 2.43
C GLU A 246 9.19 -0.51 1.35
N PRO A 247 8.37 0.44 0.86
CA PRO A 247 8.67 1.14 -0.39
C PRO A 247 10.00 1.89 -0.37
N GLY A 248 10.95 1.45 -1.18
CA GLY A 248 12.28 2.03 -1.24
C GLY A 248 13.10 1.59 -2.45
N ILE A 249 14.19 2.29 -2.69
CA ILE A 249 15.23 1.93 -3.66
C ILE A 249 16.51 1.64 -2.89
N ARG A 250 17.10 0.47 -3.14
CA ARG A 250 18.32 0.00 -2.50
C ARG A 250 19.47 -0.04 -3.53
N ALA A 251 20.66 0.29 -3.10
CA ALA A 251 21.89 0.13 -3.87
C ALA A 251 22.78 -0.94 -3.25
N ILE A 252 23.30 -1.85 -4.07
CA ILE A 252 24.22 -2.92 -3.68
C ILE A 252 25.56 -2.64 -4.37
N ASP A 253 26.59 -2.38 -3.60
CA ASP A 253 27.97 -2.28 -4.04
C ASP A 253 28.74 -3.53 -3.60
N LEU A 254 28.92 -4.47 -4.51
CA LEU A 254 29.65 -5.71 -4.21
C LEU A 254 31.16 -5.49 -4.03
N LYS A 255 31.74 -4.40 -4.54
CA LYS A 255 33.16 -4.07 -4.34
C LYS A 255 33.40 -3.55 -2.92
N GLN A 256 32.49 -2.71 -2.42
CA GLN A 256 32.55 -2.18 -1.07
C GLN A 256 31.85 -3.08 -0.05
N GLN A 257 31.21 -4.16 -0.48
CA GLN A 257 30.43 -5.07 0.37
C GLN A 257 29.36 -4.35 1.19
N THR A 258 28.60 -3.43 0.56
CA THR A 258 27.57 -2.64 1.22
C THR A 258 26.25 -2.68 0.48
N VAL A 259 25.16 -2.64 1.25
CA VAL A 259 23.79 -2.33 0.80
C VAL A 259 23.32 -1.10 1.54
N THR A 260 22.81 -0.12 0.80
CA THR A 260 22.32 1.15 1.35
C THR A 260 20.96 1.50 0.79
N THR A 261 20.12 2.15 1.58
CA THR A 261 18.87 2.75 1.15
C THR A 261 19.16 4.06 0.41
N VAL A 262 18.74 4.17 -0.84
CA VAL A 262 18.99 5.34 -1.69
C VAL A 262 17.80 6.29 -1.66
N ALA A 263 16.57 5.79 -1.63
CA ALA A 263 15.36 6.61 -1.52
C ALA A 263 14.22 5.81 -0.88
N GLY A 264 13.32 6.46 -0.16
CA GLY A 264 12.24 5.78 0.57
C GLY A 264 12.78 5.04 1.80
N GLY A 265 12.16 3.91 2.16
CA GLY A 265 12.68 3.00 3.20
C GLY A 265 12.52 3.52 4.63
N TYR A 266 11.47 4.25 4.94
CA TYR A 266 11.22 4.74 6.30
C TYR A 266 10.98 3.57 7.26
N PRO A 267 11.66 3.52 8.41
CA PRO A 267 11.61 2.37 9.33
C PRO A 267 10.34 2.26 10.17
N THR A 268 9.43 3.24 10.12
CA THR A 268 8.25 3.27 10.99
C THR A 268 6.98 3.60 10.20
N GLY A 269 6.04 2.68 10.20
CA GLY A 269 4.69 2.84 9.65
C GLY A 269 4.49 2.21 8.27
N PRO A 270 3.26 2.20 7.75
CA PRO A 270 2.98 1.80 6.37
C PRO A 270 3.62 2.81 5.43
N GLY A 271 4.85 2.53 5.02
CA GLY A 271 5.80 3.43 4.36
C GLY A 271 5.45 3.88 2.95
N GLY A 272 4.17 3.98 2.63
CA GLY A 272 3.70 4.52 1.35
C GLY A 272 3.54 6.04 1.38
N GLY A 273 3.37 6.61 0.20
CA GLY A 273 3.03 8.01 0.03
C GLY A 273 3.71 8.66 -1.16
N LEU A 274 3.35 9.91 -1.39
CA LEU A 274 3.93 10.72 -2.44
C LEU A 274 4.67 11.90 -1.83
N GLY A 275 5.92 12.08 -2.21
CA GLY A 275 6.72 13.25 -1.87
C GLY A 275 7.97 13.30 -2.73
N ASP A 276 8.13 14.39 -3.46
CA ASP A 276 9.39 14.73 -4.13
C ASP A 276 10.28 15.53 -3.18
N GLY A 277 11.57 15.59 -3.46
CA GLY A 277 12.55 16.35 -2.69
C GLY A 277 13.90 15.65 -2.58
N GLU A 278 14.61 15.93 -1.50
CA GLU A 278 15.86 15.24 -1.17
C GLU A 278 15.63 13.73 -0.98
N ILE A 279 16.62 12.92 -1.31
CA ILE A 279 16.52 11.45 -1.33
C ILE A 279 16.01 10.90 0.01
N ASN A 280 16.52 11.43 1.12
CA ASN A 280 16.18 11.03 2.49
C ASN A 280 14.81 11.54 2.97
N LYS A 281 14.12 12.37 2.18
CA LYS A 281 12.78 12.89 2.44
C LYS A 281 11.75 12.42 1.41
N ALA A 282 12.21 11.88 0.29
CA ALA A 282 11.35 11.39 -0.77
C ALA A 282 10.49 10.22 -0.29
N ARG A 283 9.22 10.23 -0.65
CA ARG A 283 8.27 9.15 -0.33
C ARG A 283 7.90 8.41 -1.60
N LEU A 284 7.92 7.10 -1.53
CA LEU A 284 7.61 6.18 -2.61
C LEU A 284 6.43 5.31 -2.21
N ASN A 285 5.74 4.75 -3.19
CA ASN A 285 4.66 3.82 -2.94
C ASN A 285 4.72 2.63 -3.90
N ARG A 286 5.23 1.48 -3.40
CA ARG A 286 5.41 0.22 -4.13
C ARG A 286 6.14 0.40 -5.46
N PRO A 287 7.37 0.94 -5.49
CA PRO A 287 8.13 1.04 -6.73
C PRO A 287 8.39 -0.36 -7.29
N SER A 288 8.19 -0.53 -8.61
CA SER A 288 8.22 -1.87 -9.23
C SER A 288 9.35 -2.08 -10.22
N SER A 289 9.73 -1.09 -11.02
CA SER A 289 10.78 -1.24 -12.02
C SER A 289 11.67 -0.01 -12.07
N LEU A 290 12.86 -0.16 -12.62
CA LEU A 290 13.83 0.92 -12.77
C LEU A 290 14.75 0.71 -13.98
N ALA A 291 15.22 1.81 -14.56
CA ALA A 291 16.16 1.82 -15.68
C ALA A 291 17.05 3.07 -15.61
N PHE A 292 18.24 2.99 -16.19
CA PHE A 292 19.15 4.13 -16.29
C PHE A 292 19.04 4.81 -17.66
N THR A 293 19.11 6.14 -17.66
CA THR A 293 19.32 6.93 -18.87
C THR A 293 20.78 6.90 -19.30
N SER A 294 21.07 7.41 -20.51
CA SER A 294 22.45 7.57 -20.96
C SER A 294 23.29 8.51 -20.10
N ASN A 295 22.65 9.33 -19.26
CA ASN A 295 23.28 10.25 -18.32
C ASN A 295 23.39 9.70 -16.88
N ASP A 296 23.14 8.41 -16.69
CA ASP A 296 23.08 7.72 -15.40
C ASP A 296 22.00 8.24 -14.42
N ASP A 297 20.97 8.91 -14.93
CA ASP A 297 19.79 9.22 -14.13
C ASP A 297 18.96 7.95 -13.93
N LEU A 298 18.52 7.67 -12.73
CA LEU A 298 17.70 6.50 -12.43
C LEU A 298 16.23 6.84 -12.57
N VAL A 299 15.56 6.27 -13.57
CA VAL A 299 14.12 6.38 -13.79
C VAL A 299 13.42 5.16 -13.23
N PHE A 300 12.29 5.33 -12.57
CA PHE A 300 11.56 4.22 -11.95
C PHE A 300 10.04 4.43 -11.95
N SER A 301 9.30 3.33 -11.92
CA SER A 301 7.86 3.36 -11.70
C SER A 301 7.56 3.39 -10.19
N ASP A 302 6.83 4.42 -9.77
CA ASP A 302 6.26 4.55 -8.43
C ASP A 302 4.79 4.10 -8.50
N THR A 303 4.62 2.78 -8.58
CA THR A 303 3.45 2.09 -9.11
C THR A 303 2.15 2.44 -8.40
N ALA A 304 2.14 2.39 -7.07
CA ALA A 304 0.93 2.69 -6.32
C ALA A 304 0.63 4.22 -6.25
N ASN A 305 1.53 5.07 -6.72
CA ASN A 305 1.28 6.50 -6.99
C ASN A 305 0.89 6.76 -8.46
N GLY A 306 0.96 5.77 -9.34
CA GLY A 306 0.66 5.91 -10.76
C GLY A 306 1.61 6.87 -11.50
N LEU A 307 2.88 6.94 -11.08
CA LEU A 307 3.85 7.92 -11.57
C LEU A 307 5.14 7.26 -12.04
N ILE A 308 5.78 7.89 -13.01
CA ILE A 308 7.18 7.69 -13.35
C ILE A 308 7.99 8.79 -12.68
N ARG A 309 9.03 8.39 -11.95
CA ARG A 309 9.88 9.31 -11.19
C ARG A 309 11.34 9.08 -11.51
N ALA A 310 12.20 10.04 -11.16
CA ALA A 310 13.63 9.91 -11.36
C ALA A 310 14.43 10.36 -10.13
N LEU A 311 15.53 9.69 -9.88
CA LEU A 311 16.62 10.18 -9.05
C LEU A 311 17.66 10.81 -9.96
N VAL A 312 17.92 12.10 -9.74
CA VAL A 312 18.84 12.91 -10.55
C VAL A 312 19.81 13.67 -9.64
N PRO A 313 21.02 14.01 -10.11
CA PRO A 313 21.92 14.86 -9.37
C PRO A 313 21.27 16.20 -8.98
N GLN A 314 21.70 16.75 -7.84
CA GLN A 314 21.19 18.05 -7.37
C GLN A 314 21.44 19.15 -8.41
N GLY A 315 20.40 19.96 -8.65
CA GLY A 315 20.44 21.05 -9.64
C GLY A 315 20.08 20.66 -11.07
N ARG A 316 19.92 19.36 -11.37
CA ARG A 316 19.39 18.89 -12.66
C ARG A 316 17.86 18.79 -12.58
N SER A 317 17.17 19.24 -13.58
CA SER A 317 15.73 19.01 -13.75
C SER A 317 15.49 18.25 -15.06
N TYR A 318 14.58 17.29 -15.07
CA TYR A 318 13.95 16.86 -16.31
C TYR A 318 13.09 18.05 -16.80
N GLY A 319 13.22 18.42 -18.07
CA GLY A 319 12.49 19.53 -18.69
C GLY A 319 10.97 19.33 -18.77
N PHE A 320 10.45 18.29 -18.12
CA PHE A 320 9.05 17.93 -18.10
C PHE A 320 8.39 18.49 -16.84
N ARG A 321 7.55 19.47 -17.00
CA ARG A 321 6.53 19.77 -15.99
C ARG A 321 5.36 18.82 -16.26
N SER A 322 5.16 17.83 -15.38
CA SER A 322 3.96 17.04 -15.45
C SER A 322 2.76 17.94 -15.10
N GLU A 323 1.93 18.28 -16.09
CA GLU A 323 0.56 18.76 -15.85
C GLU A 323 -0.31 17.68 -15.17
N PHE A 324 0.24 16.49 -14.98
CA PHE A 324 -0.37 15.37 -14.30
C PHE A 324 -0.28 15.63 -12.80
N GLY A 325 -1.34 16.22 -12.25
CA GLY A 325 -1.48 16.43 -10.83
C GLY A 325 -1.31 15.13 -10.07
N ALA A 326 -0.20 15.01 -9.34
CA ALA A 326 0.04 13.98 -8.36
C ALA A 326 -0.88 14.21 -7.15
N GLY A 327 -2.19 14.13 -7.36
CA GLY A 327 -3.18 14.14 -6.29
C GLY A 327 -3.37 12.72 -5.78
N ALA A 328 -3.26 12.51 -4.47
CA ALA A 328 -3.75 11.28 -3.86
C ALA A 328 -5.23 11.09 -4.23
N LEU A 329 -5.62 9.85 -4.54
CA LEU A 329 -7.02 9.53 -4.78
C LEU A 329 -7.82 9.82 -3.51
N LYS A 330 -8.90 10.60 -3.65
CA LYS A 330 -9.72 11.00 -2.51
C LYS A 330 -10.93 10.09 -2.34
N ALA A 331 -11.41 9.96 -1.10
CA ALA A 331 -12.59 9.16 -0.79
C ALA A 331 -13.81 9.46 -1.68
N PRO A 332 -14.16 10.72 -2.03
CA PRO A 332 -15.29 11.00 -2.94
C PRO A 332 -15.12 10.42 -4.35
N ASP A 333 -13.88 10.33 -4.86
CA ASP A 333 -13.61 9.75 -6.18
C ASP A 333 -13.84 8.24 -6.17
N ILE A 334 -13.42 7.57 -5.08
CA ILE A 334 -13.66 6.14 -4.85
C ILE A 334 -15.16 5.88 -4.74
N ARG A 335 -15.85 6.68 -3.92
CA ARG A 335 -17.30 6.57 -3.69
C ARG A 335 -18.12 6.68 -4.98
N LYS A 336 -17.67 7.52 -5.90
CA LYS A 336 -18.33 7.67 -7.21
C LYS A 336 -18.13 6.46 -8.12
N ALA A 337 -16.98 5.79 -7.99
CA ALA A 337 -16.59 4.67 -8.86
C ALA A 337 -17.13 3.32 -8.36
N VAL A 338 -17.17 3.12 -7.04
CA VAL A 338 -17.55 1.83 -6.44
C VAL A 338 -19.06 1.76 -6.20
N PRO A 339 -19.77 0.79 -6.81
CA PRO A 339 -21.21 0.67 -6.62
C PRO A 339 -21.57 0.27 -5.19
N PRO A 340 -22.76 0.69 -4.68
CA PRO A 340 -23.22 0.35 -3.33
C PRO A 340 -23.40 -1.16 -3.14
N ARG A 341 -22.64 -1.78 -2.22
CA ARG A 341 -22.82 -3.18 -1.83
C ARG A 341 -22.05 -3.56 -0.57
N TRP A 342 -22.56 -4.57 0.14
CA TRP A 342 -21.83 -5.27 1.19
C TRP A 342 -20.93 -6.38 0.62
N PRO A 343 -19.86 -6.77 1.34
CA PRO A 343 -18.95 -7.84 0.91
C PRO A 343 -19.51 -9.25 1.17
N TYR A 344 -20.83 -9.40 1.25
CA TYR A 344 -21.55 -10.65 1.53
C TYR A 344 -22.78 -10.79 0.64
N ASP A 345 -23.42 -11.95 0.69
CA ASP A 345 -24.74 -12.16 0.10
C ASP A 345 -25.86 -12.11 1.16
N PRO A 346 -27.02 -11.57 0.81
CA PRO A 346 -27.27 -10.75 -0.36
C PRO A 346 -26.60 -9.37 -0.21
N PRO A 347 -26.02 -8.81 -1.31
CA PRO A 347 -25.17 -7.61 -1.24
C PRO A 347 -25.91 -6.34 -0.83
N GLN A 348 -27.25 -6.38 -0.80
CA GLN A 348 -28.11 -5.26 -0.40
C GLN A 348 -28.63 -5.38 1.03
N ALA A 349 -28.42 -6.53 1.69
CA ALA A 349 -28.87 -6.71 3.08
C ALA A 349 -27.95 -5.96 4.04
N LYS A 350 -28.55 -5.09 4.87
CA LYS A 350 -27.84 -4.35 5.90
C LYS A 350 -27.02 -5.31 6.79
N ARG A 351 -25.81 -4.90 7.11
CA ARG A 351 -24.90 -5.57 8.06
C ARG A 351 -24.53 -4.60 9.19
N ASP A 352 -24.11 -5.16 10.30
CA ASP A 352 -23.53 -4.42 11.40
C ASP A 352 -22.14 -3.87 11.05
N VAL A 353 -21.70 -2.87 11.81
CA VAL A 353 -20.33 -2.35 11.81
C VAL A 353 -19.71 -2.67 13.17
N ALA A 354 -18.55 -3.32 13.17
CA ALA A 354 -17.87 -3.74 14.41
C ALA A 354 -16.66 -2.89 14.77
N GLY A 355 -16.14 -2.12 13.84
CA GLY A 355 -15.04 -1.19 14.04
C GLY A 355 -14.93 -0.20 12.90
N THR A 356 -14.62 1.05 13.21
CA THR A 356 -14.52 2.16 12.26
C THR A 356 -13.08 2.63 12.07
N PHE A 357 -12.86 3.37 11.01
CA PHE A 357 -11.56 3.92 10.63
C PHE A 357 -11.04 4.92 11.69
N GLY A 358 -9.79 4.80 12.06
CA GLY A 358 -9.13 5.68 13.03
C GLY A 358 -9.18 5.19 14.47
N GLU A 359 -10.00 4.19 14.80
CA GLU A 359 -10.02 3.62 16.14
C GLU A 359 -8.63 3.14 16.57
N ILE A 360 -8.33 3.31 17.86
CA ILE A 360 -7.15 2.63 18.41
C ILE A 360 -7.39 1.11 18.44
N ARG A 361 -6.38 0.34 18.13
CA ARG A 361 -6.30 -1.10 18.33
C ARG A 361 -5.18 -1.42 19.30
N GLY A 362 -5.40 -2.39 20.18
CA GLY A 362 -4.51 -2.65 21.30
C GLY A 362 -4.81 -1.75 22.49
N GLU A 363 -3.84 -1.62 23.39
CA GLU A 363 -3.90 -0.83 24.61
C GLU A 363 -2.76 0.18 24.61
N LEU A 364 -3.08 1.46 24.85
CA LEU A 364 -2.07 2.51 24.92
C LEU A 364 -1.46 2.54 26.32
N LEU A 365 -0.40 1.77 26.49
CA LEU A 365 0.46 1.72 27.67
C LEU A 365 1.93 1.91 27.24
N PRO A 366 2.84 2.27 28.17
CA PRO A 366 4.26 2.51 27.84
C PRO A 366 4.94 1.34 27.12
N ASP A 367 4.60 0.10 27.47
CA ASP A 367 5.26 -1.12 26.96
C ASP A 367 4.39 -1.93 25.98
N HIS A 368 3.24 -1.39 25.55
CA HIS A 368 2.33 -2.06 24.63
C HIS A 368 2.25 -1.34 23.29
N ASP A 369 2.19 -2.13 22.21
CA ASP A 369 1.99 -1.62 20.87
C ASP A 369 0.49 -1.33 20.63
N ALA A 370 0.20 -0.09 20.31
CA ALA A 370 -1.10 0.35 19.84
C ALA A 370 -0.96 0.94 18.43
N TRP A 371 -2.01 0.78 17.62
CA TRP A 371 -2.03 1.27 16.23
C TRP A 371 -3.41 1.75 15.83
N PHE A 372 -3.50 2.48 14.73
CA PHE A 372 -4.78 2.89 14.16
C PHE A 372 -5.44 1.75 13.38
N HIS A 373 -6.74 1.61 13.52
CA HIS A 373 -7.59 0.79 12.67
C HIS A 373 -7.76 1.46 11.30
N ASN A 374 -7.26 0.83 10.24
CA ASN A 374 -7.21 1.44 8.90
C ASN A 374 -8.31 0.94 7.95
N GLY A 375 -9.41 0.46 8.47
CA GLY A 375 -10.52 -0.05 7.66
C GLY A 375 -11.86 -0.02 8.38
N LEU A 376 -12.80 -0.81 7.84
CA LEU A 376 -14.14 -1.02 8.38
C LEU A 376 -14.31 -2.50 8.71
N ASP A 377 -14.62 -2.85 9.95
CA ASP A 377 -14.91 -4.22 10.36
C ASP A 377 -16.40 -4.53 10.17
N ILE A 378 -16.67 -5.49 9.28
CA ILE A 378 -18.03 -5.93 8.94
C ILE A 378 -18.20 -7.37 9.41
N PRO A 379 -18.99 -7.62 10.48
CA PRO A 379 -19.18 -8.95 11.05
C PRO A 379 -19.79 -9.97 10.07
N GLY A 380 -19.40 -11.23 10.25
CA GLY A 380 -19.96 -12.39 9.57
C GLY A 380 -19.68 -13.66 10.36
N ALA A 381 -20.12 -14.79 9.86
CA ALA A 381 -19.88 -16.09 10.50
C ALA A 381 -18.56 -16.71 10.01
N TYR A 382 -17.91 -17.52 10.86
CA TYR A 382 -16.79 -18.35 10.42
C TYR A 382 -17.17 -19.19 9.20
N GLY A 383 -16.37 -19.11 8.15
CA GLY A 383 -16.66 -19.82 6.89
C GLY A 383 -17.66 -19.13 5.97
N GLU A 384 -18.27 -18.00 6.36
CA GLU A 384 -19.12 -17.20 5.47
C GLU A 384 -18.30 -16.69 4.29
N THR A 385 -18.86 -16.74 3.10
CA THR A 385 -18.16 -16.31 1.88
C THR A 385 -18.05 -14.79 1.82
N ALA A 386 -16.82 -14.31 1.76
CA ALA A 386 -16.51 -12.92 1.44
C ALA A 386 -16.50 -12.72 -0.07
N ARG A 387 -17.11 -11.61 -0.53
CA ARG A 387 -17.22 -11.26 -1.95
C ARG A 387 -16.55 -9.94 -2.27
N ALA A 388 -16.01 -9.85 -3.48
CA ALA A 388 -15.47 -8.60 -3.99
C ALA A 388 -16.56 -7.53 -4.10
N ILE A 389 -16.32 -6.35 -3.58
CA ILE A 389 -17.27 -5.23 -3.66
C ILE A 389 -17.09 -4.41 -4.95
N PHE A 390 -15.95 -4.55 -5.60
CA PHE A 390 -15.59 -3.83 -6.82
C PHE A 390 -14.86 -4.74 -7.80
N SER A 391 -14.95 -4.42 -9.10
CA SER A 391 -14.22 -5.16 -10.13
C SER A 391 -12.82 -4.60 -10.29
N GLU A 392 -11.83 -5.41 -10.01
CA GLU A 392 -10.42 -5.03 -10.05
C GLU A 392 -9.56 -6.15 -10.65
N ARG A 393 -8.33 -5.82 -10.98
CA ARG A 393 -7.33 -6.78 -11.44
C ARG A 393 -6.20 -6.86 -10.41
N VAL A 394 -5.73 -8.06 -10.13
CA VAL A 394 -4.55 -8.26 -9.27
C VAL A 394 -3.33 -7.64 -9.95
N THR A 395 -2.73 -6.64 -9.33
CA THR A 395 -1.59 -5.90 -9.87
C THR A 395 -0.26 -6.26 -9.20
N GLN A 396 -0.31 -6.87 -8.02
CA GLN A 396 0.90 -7.24 -7.28
C GLN A 396 1.26 -8.71 -7.52
N PRO A 397 2.55 -9.03 -7.73
CA PRO A 397 3.01 -10.42 -7.83
C PRO A 397 2.73 -11.24 -6.56
N LEU A 398 2.77 -10.59 -5.38
CA LEU A 398 2.44 -11.13 -4.08
C LEU A 398 1.22 -10.40 -3.51
N ALA A 399 0.03 -10.71 -4.01
CA ALA A 399 -1.22 -10.04 -3.63
C ALA A 399 -1.83 -10.58 -2.33
N VAL A 400 -1.42 -11.77 -1.87
CA VAL A 400 -1.90 -12.41 -0.65
C VAL A 400 -0.80 -12.46 0.39
N GLU A 401 -1.12 -12.03 1.59
CA GLU A 401 -0.21 -12.05 2.72
C GLU A 401 -0.83 -12.77 3.92
N GLY A 402 0.02 -13.33 4.81
CA GLY A 402 -0.41 -13.96 6.06
C GLY A 402 -1.27 -15.22 5.87
N ALA A 403 -1.09 -15.95 4.77
CA ALA A 403 -1.84 -17.15 4.45
C ALA A 403 -1.83 -18.16 5.61
N GLY A 404 -2.99 -18.79 5.88
CA GLY A 404 -3.18 -19.71 6.99
C GLY A 404 -3.38 -19.04 8.36
N GLY A 405 -3.04 -17.77 8.51
CA GLY A 405 -3.16 -16.99 9.74
C GLY A 405 -4.49 -16.24 9.89
N THR A 406 -4.69 -15.64 11.07
CA THR A 406 -5.87 -14.80 11.34
C THR A 406 -5.82 -13.47 10.60
N ARG A 407 -4.65 -12.99 10.20
CA ARG A 407 -4.44 -11.76 9.44
C ARG A 407 -4.26 -12.00 7.94
N GLU A 408 -4.69 -13.14 7.43
CA GLU A 408 -4.64 -13.40 5.99
C GLU A 408 -5.44 -12.34 5.24
N ARG A 409 -4.82 -11.79 4.18
CA ARG A 409 -5.39 -10.69 3.41
C ARG A 409 -5.17 -10.84 1.91
N LEU A 410 -6.15 -10.38 1.14
CA LEU A 410 -6.04 -10.10 -0.29
C LEU A 410 -5.98 -8.59 -0.49
N ARG A 411 -4.95 -8.11 -1.16
CA ARG A 411 -4.79 -6.70 -1.50
C ARG A 411 -4.97 -6.48 -3.00
N LEU A 412 -6.05 -5.78 -3.35
CA LEU A 412 -6.30 -5.26 -4.69
C LEU A 412 -5.91 -3.77 -4.75
N PRO A 413 -5.82 -3.16 -5.93
CA PRO A 413 -5.38 -1.77 -6.08
C PRO A 413 -6.16 -0.76 -5.22
N LEU A 414 -7.48 -0.92 -5.18
CA LEU A 414 -8.37 0.01 -4.50
C LEU A 414 -8.94 -0.56 -3.19
N ILE A 415 -9.24 -1.85 -3.16
CA ILE A 415 -9.90 -2.50 -2.02
C ILE A 415 -9.00 -3.59 -1.44
N GLY A 416 -8.83 -3.55 -0.11
CA GLY A 416 -8.17 -4.62 0.64
C GLY A 416 -9.16 -5.39 1.51
N TYR A 417 -8.96 -6.70 1.61
CA TYR A 417 -9.79 -7.61 2.41
C TYR A 417 -8.90 -8.39 3.37
N ILE A 418 -9.09 -8.21 4.67
CA ILE A 418 -8.35 -8.95 5.72
C ILE A 418 -9.31 -9.89 6.45
N HIS A 419 -8.75 -10.89 7.10
CA HIS A 419 -9.45 -11.97 7.82
C HIS A 419 -10.19 -12.93 6.88
N VAL A 420 -9.76 -12.98 5.62
CA VAL A 420 -10.33 -13.83 4.56
C VAL A 420 -9.36 -14.95 4.21
N ARG A 421 -9.82 -16.19 4.20
CA ARG A 421 -9.11 -17.36 3.68
C ARG A 421 -9.16 -17.31 2.15
N VAL A 422 -8.21 -16.64 1.55
CA VAL A 422 -8.24 -16.28 0.12
C VAL A 422 -8.33 -17.52 -0.77
N GLY A 423 -9.30 -17.51 -1.68
CA GLY A 423 -9.50 -18.54 -2.70
C GLY A 423 -10.00 -19.90 -2.18
N ARG A 424 -10.34 -20.04 -0.90
CA ARG A 424 -10.72 -21.34 -0.31
C ARG A 424 -11.78 -21.24 0.77
N ASP A 425 -12.44 -22.37 1.00
CA ASP A 425 -13.42 -22.56 2.06
C ASP A 425 -12.76 -22.91 3.42
N GLN A 426 -13.59 -23.19 4.44
CA GLN A 426 -13.13 -23.56 5.79
C GLN A 426 -12.45 -24.94 5.86
N ARG A 427 -12.53 -25.75 4.79
CA ARG A 427 -11.90 -27.06 4.65
C ARG A 427 -10.66 -27.02 3.74
N ASP A 428 -10.16 -25.83 3.41
CA ASP A 428 -9.07 -25.59 2.45
C ASP A 428 -9.34 -26.13 1.03
N GLN A 429 -10.63 -26.24 0.65
CA GLN A 429 -11.02 -26.56 -0.71
C GLN A 429 -11.13 -25.27 -1.55
N PRO A 430 -10.63 -25.26 -2.79
CA PRO A 430 -10.74 -24.12 -3.68
C PRO A 430 -12.19 -23.66 -3.85
N ILE A 431 -12.42 -22.36 -3.82
CA ILE A 431 -13.71 -21.75 -4.12
C ILE A 431 -13.56 -20.72 -5.24
N GLY A 432 -14.68 -20.41 -5.89
CA GLY A 432 -14.80 -19.25 -6.71
C GLY A 432 -14.73 -19.46 -8.17
N PRO A 433 -14.93 -18.41 -8.97
CA PRO A 433 -14.68 -18.42 -10.40
C PRO A 433 -13.27 -17.96 -10.75
N PHE A 434 -12.24 -18.19 -9.92
CA PHE A 434 -10.87 -17.89 -10.33
C PHE A 434 -10.53 -18.68 -11.59
N PRO A 435 -9.97 -18.05 -12.63
CA PRO A 435 -9.52 -18.77 -13.82
C PRO A 435 -8.59 -19.91 -13.42
N SER A 436 -8.67 -21.05 -14.14
CA SER A 436 -7.83 -22.22 -13.86
C SER A 436 -6.36 -21.83 -13.74
N GLY A 437 -5.71 -22.22 -12.62
CA GLY A 437 -4.32 -21.90 -12.32
C GLY A 437 -4.06 -20.43 -11.92
N ALA A 438 -5.08 -19.60 -11.74
CA ALA A 438 -4.89 -18.23 -11.24
C ALA A 438 -4.58 -18.17 -9.76
N VAL A 439 -5.08 -19.15 -8.99
CA VAL A 439 -4.79 -19.31 -7.56
C VAL A 439 -4.01 -20.60 -7.34
N THR A 440 -2.93 -20.50 -6.56
CA THR A 440 -2.07 -21.64 -6.20
C THR A 440 -1.93 -21.69 -4.68
N PHE A 441 -2.17 -22.85 -4.10
CA PHE A 441 -1.97 -23.12 -2.68
C PHE A 441 -0.66 -23.86 -2.47
N LEU A 442 0.27 -23.23 -1.77
CA LEU A 442 1.54 -23.83 -1.39
C LEU A 442 1.42 -24.34 0.04
N ARG A 443 1.81 -25.60 0.24
CA ARG A 443 1.71 -26.27 1.53
C ARG A 443 3.09 -26.53 2.10
N ASP A 444 3.17 -26.47 3.43
CA ASP A 444 4.36 -26.88 4.18
C ASP A 444 4.49 -28.41 4.25
N GLU A 445 5.54 -28.89 4.92
CA GLU A 445 5.80 -30.33 5.12
C GLU A 445 4.69 -31.03 5.93
N GLN A 446 3.93 -30.29 6.71
CA GLN A 446 2.78 -30.77 7.49
C GLN A 446 1.47 -30.73 6.68
N GLY A 447 1.52 -30.30 5.39
CA GLY A 447 0.38 -30.19 4.50
C GLY A 447 -0.52 -28.98 4.77
N GLN A 448 -0.11 -28.07 5.68
CA GLN A 448 -0.84 -26.82 5.96
C GLN A 448 -0.59 -25.77 4.88
N ILE A 449 -1.55 -24.88 4.66
CA ILE A 449 -1.38 -23.76 3.72
C ILE A 449 -0.34 -22.80 4.29
N ALA A 450 0.86 -22.82 3.71
CA ALA A 450 1.95 -21.91 4.04
C ALA A 450 1.85 -20.61 3.24
N ARG A 451 1.35 -20.68 2.01
CA ARG A 451 1.20 -19.51 1.13
C ARG A 451 0.06 -19.70 0.13
N VAL A 452 -0.58 -18.60 -0.21
CA VAL A 452 -1.55 -18.52 -1.32
C VAL A 452 -1.01 -17.50 -2.32
N ARG A 453 -0.95 -17.88 -3.58
CA ARG A 453 -0.59 -16.99 -4.68
C ARG A 453 -1.81 -16.74 -5.54
N VAL A 454 -2.13 -15.49 -5.79
CA VAL A 454 -3.07 -15.06 -6.81
C VAL A 454 -2.28 -14.36 -7.90
N ARG A 455 -2.33 -14.91 -9.11
CA ARG A 455 -1.50 -14.46 -10.22
C ARG A 455 -1.81 -13.01 -10.60
N ARG A 456 -0.75 -12.19 -10.84
CA ARG A 456 -0.88 -10.86 -11.42
C ARG A 456 -1.65 -10.91 -12.75
N GLY A 457 -2.55 -9.97 -12.96
CA GLY A 457 -3.45 -9.96 -14.13
C GLY A 457 -4.77 -10.68 -13.92
N THR A 458 -4.95 -11.44 -12.80
CA THR A 458 -6.24 -12.09 -12.51
C THR A 458 -7.31 -11.03 -12.31
N ALA A 459 -8.38 -11.09 -13.12
CA ALA A 459 -9.57 -10.26 -12.94
C ALA A 459 -10.43 -10.84 -11.81
N ILE A 460 -10.89 -9.98 -10.93
CA ILE A 460 -11.87 -10.28 -9.88
C ILE A 460 -13.02 -9.30 -10.07
N ASN A 461 -14.21 -9.81 -10.36
CA ASN A 461 -15.38 -8.98 -10.60
C ASN A 461 -16.16 -8.71 -9.33
N ALA A 462 -16.89 -7.60 -9.30
CA ALA A 462 -17.80 -7.32 -8.20
C ALA A 462 -18.81 -8.46 -8.04
N GLY A 463 -18.86 -9.03 -6.82
CA GLY A 463 -19.68 -10.21 -6.52
C GLY A 463 -18.96 -11.54 -6.56
N ASP A 464 -17.78 -11.60 -7.14
CA ASP A 464 -16.99 -12.83 -7.14
C ASP A 464 -16.62 -13.23 -5.69
N PRO A 465 -16.70 -14.52 -5.33
CA PRO A 465 -16.21 -14.99 -4.05
C PRO A 465 -14.67 -14.89 -4.02
N ILE A 466 -14.16 -14.18 -3.02
CA ILE A 466 -12.71 -14.00 -2.82
C ILE A 466 -12.12 -14.97 -1.79
N GLY A 467 -12.96 -15.58 -0.97
CA GLY A 467 -12.57 -16.48 0.08
C GLY A 467 -13.67 -16.65 1.13
N THR A 468 -13.34 -17.25 2.26
CA THR A 468 -14.24 -17.36 3.40
C THR A 468 -13.65 -16.76 4.66
N LEU A 469 -14.50 -16.30 5.59
CA LEU A 469 -14.04 -15.73 6.85
C LEU A 469 -13.25 -16.73 7.67
N ASN A 470 -12.16 -16.27 8.25
CA ASN A 470 -11.39 -17.00 9.25
C ASN A 470 -12.00 -16.85 10.66
N LYS A 471 -11.28 -17.27 11.70
CA LYS A 471 -11.74 -17.25 13.10
C LYS A 471 -11.96 -15.83 13.67
N MET A 472 -11.62 -14.79 12.94
CA MET A 472 -11.90 -13.41 13.35
C MET A 472 -13.36 -13.00 13.12
N ASN A 473 -14.12 -13.79 12.32
CA ASN A 473 -15.56 -13.64 12.11
C ASN A 473 -15.98 -12.25 11.58
N HIS A 474 -15.14 -11.63 10.79
CA HIS A 474 -15.47 -10.38 10.08
C HIS A 474 -14.55 -10.19 8.87
N VAL A 475 -14.98 -9.38 7.92
CA VAL A 475 -14.10 -8.76 6.93
C VAL A 475 -13.63 -7.43 7.47
N HIS A 476 -12.33 -7.23 7.55
CA HIS A 476 -11.73 -5.90 7.69
C HIS A 476 -11.51 -5.35 6.27
N LEU A 477 -12.34 -4.38 5.90
CA LEU A 477 -12.39 -3.80 4.56
C LEU A 477 -11.60 -2.50 4.52
N ILE A 478 -10.57 -2.44 3.68
CA ILE A 478 -9.74 -1.26 3.47
C ILE A 478 -10.14 -0.60 2.15
N ALA A 479 -10.32 0.71 2.14
CA ALA A 479 -10.61 1.50 0.96
C ALA A 479 -9.46 2.46 0.62
N GLY A 480 -9.08 2.50 -0.64
CA GLY A 480 -8.00 3.34 -1.15
C GLY A 480 -6.69 2.61 -1.43
N PRO A 481 -5.80 3.20 -2.23
CA PRO A 481 -4.51 2.63 -2.55
C PRO A 481 -3.65 2.41 -1.30
N TYR A 482 -2.74 1.44 -1.37
CA TYR A 482 -1.79 1.16 -0.29
C TYR A 482 -1.04 2.42 0.15
N GLY A 483 -0.98 2.66 1.47
CA GLY A 483 -0.32 3.84 2.05
C GLY A 483 -1.03 5.18 1.81
N SER A 484 -2.24 5.14 1.25
CA SER A 484 -3.13 6.28 1.03
C SER A 484 -4.59 5.88 1.29
N GLU A 485 -4.78 5.00 2.28
CA GLU A 485 -6.08 4.51 2.68
C GLU A 485 -6.96 5.66 3.19
N SER A 486 -8.23 5.58 2.83
CA SER A 486 -9.26 6.54 3.25
C SER A 486 -10.27 5.87 4.17
N ASN A 487 -10.99 6.67 4.94
CA ASN A 487 -12.13 6.17 5.69
C ASN A 487 -13.11 5.42 4.76
N ALA A 488 -13.33 4.14 5.05
CA ALA A 488 -14.15 3.29 4.20
C ALA A 488 -15.62 3.77 4.12
N LEU A 489 -16.16 4.41 5.16
CA LEU A 489 -17.50 5.01 5.12
C LEU A 489 -17.55 6.23 4.21
N ALA A 490 -16.45 7.00 4.09
CA ALA A 490 -16.36 8.12 3.16
C ALA A 490 -16.17 7.64 1.69
N ALA A 491 -15.40 6.57 1.52
CA ALA A 491 -15.01 6.06 0.20
C ALA A 491 -16.02 5.09 -0.42
N LEU A 492 -16.86 4.42 0.37
CA LEU A 492 -17.75 3.34 -0.08
C LEU A 492 -19.20 3.65 0.30
N GLN A 493 -20.13 2.89 -0.31
CA GLN A 493 -21.55 2.99 -0.01
C GLN A 493 -22.08 1.61 0.40
N PHE A 494 -22.77 1.56 1.54
CA PHE A 494 -23.31 0.34 2.10
C PHE A 494 -24.84 0.44 2.15
N PRO A 495 -25.58 -0.38 1.38
CA PRO A 495 -27.04 -0.34 1.34
C PRO A 495 -27.67 -0.52 2.71
N GLY A 496 -28.61 0.37 3.05
CA GLY A 496 -29.33 0.33 4.32
C GLY A 496 -28.50 0.74 5.56
N LEU A 497 -27.24 1.11 5.41
CA LEU A 497 -26.45 1.70 6.49
C LEU A 497 -26.86 3.16 6.67
N ILE A 498 -27.58 3.42 7.71
CA ILE A 498 -28.01 4.74 8.18
C ILE A 498 -27.74 4.83 9.67
N ASP A 499 -27.52 6.02 10.16
CA ASP A 499 -27.34 6.27 11.57
C ASP A 499 -27.99 7.58 12.00
N HIS A 500 -28.71 7.54 13.13
CA HIS A 500 -29.34 8.68 13.77
C HIS A 500 -28.91 8.82 15.23
N VAL A 501 -27.99 7.96 15.68
CA VAL A 501 -27.50 7.94 17.07
C VAL A 501 -26.34 8.91 17.18
N ALA A 502 -26.52 9.98 17.94
CA ALA A 502 -25.42 10.90 18.19
C ALA A 502 -24.34 10.26 19.10
N PRO A 503 -23.06 10.57 18.88
CA PRO A 503 -21.99 10.09 19.74
C PRO A 503 -22.22 10.41 21.21
N THR A 504 -21.65 9.60 22.09
CA THR A 504 -21.70 9.82 23.54
C THR A 504 -20.38 10.39 24.03
N ILE A 505 -20.42 11.58 24.66
CA ILE A 505 -19.27 12.16 25.36
C ILE A 505 -19.38 11.77 26.86
N GLU A 506 -18.59 10.77 27.27
CA GLU A 506 -18.60 10.27 28.65
C GLU A 506 -17.95 11.25 29.64
N SER A 507 -16.81 11.84 29.24
CA SER A 507 -16.09 12.78 30.09
C SER A 507 -15.23 13.77 29.31
N VAL A 508 -14.92 14.87 29.98
CA VAL A 508 -13.92 15.85 29.59
C VAL A 508 -12.93 15.98 30.74
N ALA A 509 -11.64 15.97 30.43
CA ALA A 509 -10.56 16.26 31.36
C ALA A 509 -9.63 17.33 30.77
N ILE A 510 -8.99 18.09 31.64
CA ILE A 510 -8.01 19.10 31.27
C ILE A 510 -6.70 18.78 31.99
N ALA A 511 -5.60 18.70 31.26
CA ALA A 511 -4.27 18.45 31.79
C ALA A 511 -3.32 19.58 31.38
N SER A 512 -2.38 19.90 32.25
CA SER A 512 -1.29 20.82 31.92
C SER A 512 -0.38 20.23 30.82
N GLU A 513 0.46 21.06 30.20
CA GLU A 513 1.49 20.61 29.25
C GLU A 513 2.41 19.53 29.85
N GLY A 514 2.70 19.61 31.16
CA GLY A 514 3.47 18.60 31.88
C GLY A 514 2.72 17.30 32.20
N GLY A 515 1.45 17.19 31.78
CA GLY A 515 0.64 15.98 31.95
C GLY A 515 -0.15 15.89 33.26
N GLU A 516 -0.03 16.87 34.14
CA GLU A 516 -0.79 16.90 35.38
C GLU A 516 -2.26 17.20 35.08
N THR A 517 -3.18 16.31 35.54
CA THR A 517 -4.62 16.50 35.37
C THR A 517 -5.14 17.56 36.37
N VAL A 518 -5.57 18.70 35.87
CA VAL A 518 -6.14 19.81 36.64
C VAL A 518 -7.66 19.73 36.80
N PHE A 519 -8.30 18.97 35.92
CA PHE A 519 -9.76 18.73 35.95
C PHE A 519 -10.09 17.39 35.31
N ASP A 520 -11.04 16.65 35.90
CA ASP A 520 -11.57 15.42 35.31
C ASP A 520 -13.05 15.23 35.75
N SER A 521 -13.95 15.31 34.77
CA SER A 521 -15.39 15.17 35.04
C SER A 521 -15.83 13.76 35.44
N LEU A 522 -14.98 12.71 35.31
CA LEU A 522 -15.26 11.36 35.83
C LEU A 522 -14.95 11.21 37.31
N LYS A 523 -13.97 11.96 37.83
CA LYS A 523 -13.52 11.89 39.25
C LYS A 523 -14.38 12.73 40.19
N THR A 524 -15.45 13.34 39.67
CA THR A 524 -16.40 14.12 40.49
C THR A 524 -17.24 13.20 41.36
N PRO A 525 -17.35 13.43 42.68
CA PRO A 525 -18.22 12.64 43.56
C PRO A 525 -19.67 12.69 43.09
N LYS A 526 -20.34 11.54 43.05
CA LYS A 526 -21.79 11.46 42.82
C LYS A 526 -22.51 12.11 44.01
N GLY A 527 -22.80 13.42 43.94
CA GLY A 527 -23.54 14.20 44.94
C GLY A 527 -24.31 15.33 44.24
N PRO A 528 -25.12 16.14 44.98
CA PRO A 528 -25.86 17.23 44.36
C PRO A 528 -24.90 18.13 43.62
N LYS A 529 -25.27 18.52 42.39
CA LYS A 529 -24.46 19.23 41.39
C LYS A 529 -23.63 20.35 42.00
N LEU A 530 -22.42 20.07 42.50
CA LEU A 530 -21.38 21.08 42.58
C LEU A 530 -20.94 21.37 41.15
N ASN A 531 -21.10 22.60 40.70
CA ASN A 531 -20.46 23.10 39.48
C ASN A 531 -18.94 23.08 39.72
N LEU A 532 -18.29 21.98 39.35
CA LEU A 532 -16.85 21.89 39.46
C LEU A 532 -16.26 22.66 38.27
N THR A 533 -15.73 23.80 38.59
CA THR A 533 -15.03 24.68 37.65
C THR A 533 -13.54 24.43 37.77
N ALA A 534 -12.87 24.12 36.66
CA ALA A 534 -11.42 23.99 36.63
C ALA A 534 -10.75 25.37 36.78
N THR A 535 -9.75 25.49 37.64
CA THR A 535 -8.93 26.71 37.72
C THR A 535 -7.68 26.52 36.89
N LEU A 536 -7.53 27.37 35.86
CA LEU A 536 -6.41 27.31 34.91
C LEU A 536 -5.53 28.56 35.07
N PRO A 537 -4.34 28.46 35.68
CA PRO A 537 -3.29 29.47 35.52
C PRO A 537 -2.96 29.75 34.06
N GLY A 538 -2.41 30.92 33.76
CA GLY A 538 -1.90 31.18 32.38
C GLY A 538 -0.90 30.12 31.96
N GLY A 539 -1.16 29.41 30.88
CA GLY A 539 -0.34 28.29 30.41
C GLY A 539 -0.95 27.50 29.27
N ARG A 540 -0.31 26.39 28.96
CA ARG A 540 -0.71 25.49 27.87
C ARG A 540 -1.36 24.22 28.41
N TYR A 541 -2.51 23.85 27.86
CA TYR A 541 -3.34 22.76 28.36
C TYR A 541 -3.77 21.82 27.24
N ARG A 542 -3.83 20.52 27.57
CA ARG A 542 -4.49 19.50 26.74
C ARG A 542 -5.92 19.30 27.19
N ILE A 543 -6.83 19.16 26.22
CA ILE A 543 -8.22 18.79 26.45
C ILE A 543 -8.36 17.32 26.07
N LEU A 544 -8.74 16.49 27.03
CA LEU A 544 -8.93 15.05 26.88
C LEU A 544 -10.45 14.77 26.88
N VAL A 545 -10.90 14.03 25.88
CA VAL A 545 -12.33 13.73 25.72
C VAL A 545 -12.50 12.22 25.61
N ARG A 546 -13.25 11.62 26.56
CA ARG A 546 -13.69 10.25 26.42
C ARG A 546 -15.03 10.24 25.71
N ALA A 547 -15.03 9.66 24.50
CA ALA A 547 -16.22 9.59 23.65
C ALA A 547 -16.24 8.32 22.83
N TYR A 548 -17.42 7.86 22.46
CA TYR A 548 -17.64 6.76 21.54
C TYR A 548 -18.91 7.00 20.72
N ASP A 549 -19.04 6.25 19.65
CA ASP A 549 -20.18 6.23 18.77
C ASP A 549 -20.91 4.89 18.81
N GLN A 550 -22.17 4.87 18.34
CA GLN A 550 -23.00 3.69 18.15
C GLN A 550 -23.81 3.89 16.88
N VAL A 551 -23.98 2.84 16.10
CA VAL A 551 -24.72 2.87 14.82
C VAL A 551 -26.06 2.18 14.99
N ASP A 552 -27.11 2.73 14.37
CA ASP A 552 -28.46 2.15 14.36
C ASP A 552 -28.47 0.67 14.00
N GLY A 553 -29.09 -0.14 14.88
CA GLY A 553 -29.21 -1.58 14.72
C GLY A 553 -28.02 -2.39 15.21
N ASN A 554 -26.91 -1.77 15.56
CA ASN A 554 -25.80 -2.45 16.23
C ASN A 554 -26.17 -2.88 17.66
N PRO A 555 -25.55 -3.93 18.22
CA PRO A 555 -25.68 -4.26 19.63
C PRO A 555 -25.29 -3.06 20.52
N THR A 556 -26.08 -2.78 21.54
CA THR A 556 -25.92 -1.60 22.42
C THR A 556 -24.61 -1.59 23.21
N TYR A 557 -23.95 -2.74 23.39
CA TYR A 557 -22.63 -2.83 24.04
C TYR A 557 -21.47 -2.46 23.10
N ARG A 558 -21.73 -2.34 21.79
CA ARG A 558 -20.69 -2.07 20.79
C ARG A 558 -20.38 -0.59 20.74
N ARG A 559 -19.13 -0.24 21.06
CA ARG A 559 -18.61 1.12 20.99
C ARG A 559 -17.71 1.25 19.78
N LEU A 560 -17.96 2.26 18.98
CA LEU A 560 -17.19 2.62 17.78
C LEU A 560 -16.42 3.93 18.02
N GLY A 561 -15.37 4.16 17.25
CA GLY A 561 -14.69 5.44 17.25
C GLY A 561 -15.54 6.55 16.62
N VAL A 562 -15.42 7.76 17.12
CA VAL A 562 -16.08 8.93 16.53
C VAL A 562 -15.35 9.38 15.27
N TYR A 563 -16.04 10.04 14.34
CA TYR A 563 -15.47 10.48 13.07
C TYR A 563 -14.62 11.73 13.22
N ARG A 564 -15.13 12.74 13.99
CA ARG A 564 -14.36 13.96 14.27
C ARG A 564 -14.65 14.53 15.65
N LEU A 565 -13.61 15.17 16.20
CA LEU A 565 -13.70 15.88 17.49
C LEU A 565 -13.11 17.27 17.38
N GLY A 566 -13.69 18.17 18.14
CA GLY A 566 -13.26 19.56 18.21
C GLY A 566 -13.62 20.21 19.52
N TYR A 567 -13.16 21.45 19.69
CA TYR A 567 -13.49 22.25 20.84
C TYR A 567 -13.66 23.74 20.48
N GLN A 568 -14.28 24.47 21.37
CA GLN A 568 -14.52 25.92 21.29
C GLN A 568 -14.39 26.52 22.69
N LEU A 569 -13.85 27.71 22.79
CA LEU A 569 -13.78 28.48 24.03
C LEU A 569 -14.80 29.60 23.97
N LEU A 570 -15.65 29.68 25.01
CA LEU A 570 -16.72 30.64 25.09
C LEU A 570 -16.58 31.52 26.35
N ARG A 571 -17.09 32.77 26.26
CA ARG A 571 -17.25 33.67 27.37
C ARG A 571 -18.49 33.31 28.20
N PRO A 572 -18.69 33.91 29.37
CA PRO A 572 -19.86 33.64 30.22
C PRO A 572 -21.21 33.95 29.55
N ASP A 573 -21.24 34.91 28.64
CA ASP A 573 -22.42 35.25 27.84
C ASP A 573 -22.71 34.30 26.69
N GLY A 574 -21.86 33.25 26.51
CA GLY A 574 -21.96 32.28 25.46
C GLY A 574 -21.33 32.71 24.14
N SER A 575 -20.79 33.94 24.05
CA SER A 575 -20.08 34.41 22.85
C SER A 575 -18.70 33.71 22.72
N PRO A 576 -18.24 33.44 21.50
CA PRO A 576 -16.93 32.82 21.30
C PRO A 576 -15.80 33.79 21.66
N VAL A 577 -14.71 33.25 22.21
CA VAL A 577 -13.43 33.95 22.33
C VAL A 577 -12.81 34.14 20.95
N ALA A 578 -12.04 35.22 20.76
CA ALA A 578 -11.34 35.49 19.52
C ALA A 578 -10.46 34.26 19.08
N GLY A 579 -10.58 33.87 17.83
CA GLY A 579 -9.96 32.66 17.28
C GLY A 579 -10.75 31.35 17.53
N PHE A 580 -11.92 31.46 18.18
CA PHE A 580 -12.85 30.35 18.40
C PHE A 580 -14.27 30.66 17.89
N GLU A 581 -14.41 31.52 16.88
CA GLU A 581 -15.69 31.89 16.26
C GLU A 581 -16.44 30.68 15.71
N ARG A 582 -15.69 29.66 15.34
CA ARG A 582 -16.20 28.32 14.96
C ARG A 582 -15.49 27.25 15.78
N PRO A 583 -16.11 26.07 16.00
CA PRO A 583 -15.42 24.93 16.58
C PRO A 583 -14.13 24.58 15.82
N LYS A 584 -13.05 24.35 16.53
CA LYS A 584 -11.80 23.83 15.98
C LYS A 584 -11.88 22.30 15.96
N TYR A 585 -12.20 21.71 14.82
CA TYR A 585 -12.15 20.27 14.62
C TYR A 585 -10.70 19.85 14.31
N ASN A 586 -9.97 19.49 15.34
CA ASN A 586 -8.56 19.15 15.25
C ASN A 586 -8.32 17.66 14.96
N VAL A 587 -9.24 16.79 15.34
CA VAL A 587 -9.16 15.34 15.09
C VAL A 587 -10.22 14.98 14.07
N ILE A 588 -9.80 14.49 12.88
CA ILE A 588 -10.70 14.11 11.79
C ILE A 588 -10.15 12.83 11.12
N PHE A 589 -10.91 11.75 11.16
CA PHE A 589 -10.52 10.45 10.64
C PHE A 589 -10.95 10.25 9.17
N GLU A 590 -10.47 11.08 8.26
CA GLU A 590 -10.57 10.90 6.80
C GLU A 590 -9.38 10.14 6.24
N GLN A 591 -8.18 10.50 6.69
CA GLN A 591 -6.91 9.84 6.41
C GLN A 591 -6.12 9.70 7.70
N LEU A 592 -5.51 8.54 7.92
CA LEU A 592 -4.70 8.30 9.11
C LEU A 592 -3.31 8.91 8.99
N PRO A 593 -2.73 9.30 10.12
CA PRO A 593 -1.31 9.57 10.20
C PRO A 593 -0.49 8.38 9.66
N ARG A 594 0.52 8.68 8.88
CA ARG A 594 1.33 7.66 8.19
C ARG A 594 2.25 6.88 9.12
N ASP A 595 2.65 7.50 10.22
CA ASP A 595 3.42 6.85 11.27
C ASP A 595 2.46 6.31 12.34
N SER A 596 2.44 4.99 12.50
CA SER A 596 1.58 4.31 13.48
C SER A 596 1.88 4.72 14.92
N SER A 597 3.11 5.16 15.23
CA SER A 597 3.48 5.67 16.55
C SER A 597 2.71 6.94 16.93
N GLN A 598 2.19 7.67 15.94
CA GLN A 598 1.36 8.86 16.14
C GLN A 598 -0.01 8.57 16.77
N VAL A 599 -0.38 7.31 16.93
CA VAL A 599 -1.55 6.94 17.75
C VAL A 599 -1.45 7.55 19.16
N LYS A 600 -0.23 7.69 19.71
CA LYS A 600 0.05 8.32 21.01
C LYS A 600 -0.18 9.84 21.02
N VAL A 601 -0.23 10.49 19.87
CA VAL A 601 -0.57 11.91 19.74
C VAL A 601 -2.07 12.12 19.77
N VAL A 602 -2.82 11.18 19.20
CA VAL A 602 -4.29 11.28 19.05
C VAL A 602 -5.03 10.77 20.28
N TYR A 603 -4.52 9.70 20.88
CA TYR A 603 -5.13 9.04 22.02
C TYR A 603 -4.34 9.26 23.29
N ALA A 604 -5.06 9.42 24.40
CA ALA A 604 -4.48 9.48 25.74
C ALA A 604 -4.27 8.08 26.32
N GLU A 605 -3.35 7.97 27.28
CA GLU A 605 -3.08 6.75 28.04
C GLU A 605 -4.36 6.16 28.66
N GLY A 606 -4.46 4.84 28.67
CA GLY A 606 -5.65 4.10 29.08
C GLY A 606 -6.72 3.98 27.99
N SER A 607 -6.46 4.47 26.78
CA SER A 607 -7.29 4.14 25.63
C SER A 607 -7.02 2.69 25.20
N GLN A 608 -8.10 1.95 24.96
CA GLN A 608 -8.02 0.53 24.59
C GLN A 608 -9.20 0.11 23.72
N SER A 609 -8.94 -0.76 22.75
CA SER A 609 -9.96 -1.47 21.98
C SER A 609 -9.40 -2.81 21.54
N GLY A 610 -10.20 -3.87 21.68
CA GLY A 610 -9.78 -5.20 21.27
C GLY A 610 -10.52 -6.32 21.99
N TYR A 611 -9.89 -7.47 22.04
CA TYR A 611 -10.50 -8.73 22.41
C TYR A 611 -10.84 -8.90 23.90
N GLN A 612 -10.21 -8.14 24.79
CA GLN A 612 -10.43 -8.26 26.24
C GLN A 612 -10.67 -6.88 26.86
N GLY A 613 -11.79 -6.77 27.55
CA GLY A 613 -12.14 -5.56 28.31
C GLY A 613 -13.12 -4.60 27.62
N GLN A 614 -13.46 -3.53 28.31
CA GLN A 614 -14.33 -2.47 27.79
C GLN A 614 -13.54 -1.59 26.81
N THR A 615 -14.10 -1.34 25.63
CA THR A 615 -13.53 -0.37 24.68
C THR A 615 -13.61 1.05 25.26
N ILE A 616 -12.47 1.73 25.31
CA ILE A 616 -12.31 3.08 25.83
C ILE A 616 -11.54 3.93 24.82
N PHE A 617 -12.17 4.97 24.32
CA PHE A 617 -11.53 5.95 23.44
C PHE A 617 -11.40 7.28 24.19
N SER A 618 -10.16 7.63 24.58
CA SER A 618 -9.81 8.92 25.19
C SER A 618 -8.95 9.71 24.21
N TYR A 619 -9.55 10.71 23.58
CA TYR A 619 -8.90 11.53 22.54
C TYR A 619 -8.24 12.77 23.15
N VAL A 620 -7.09 13.19 22.62
CA VAL A 620 -6.45 14.47 22.92
C VAL A 620 -6.93 15.50 21.89
N VAL A 621 -8.02 16.19 22.18
CA VAL A 621 -8.77 17.02 21.20
C VAL A 621 -8.06 18.33 20.85
N THR A 622 -7.12 18.77 21.66
CA THR A 622 -6.23 19.91 21.33
C THR A 622 -5.22 19.56 20.27
N ASN A 623 -4.75 18.30 20.20
CA ASN A 623 -3.81 17.84 19.20
C ASN A 623 -4.46 17.82 17.82
N VAL A 624 -3.65 18.04 16.79
CA VAL A 624 -4.10 18.02 15.40
C VAL A 624 -3.87 16.66 14.80
N ALA A 625 -4.91 16.05 14.23
CA ALA A 625 -4.86 14.77 13.51
C ALA A 625 -5.83 14.78 12.33
N HIS A 626 -5.37 15.20 11.17
CA HIS A 626 -6.11 15.20 9.91
C HIS A 626 -5.14 15.26 8.72
N ASP A 627 -5.63 14.98 7.51
CA ASP A 627 -4.86 15.02 6.26
C ASP A 627 -3.60 14.14 6.26
N GLY A 628 -3.64 13.02 7.00
CA GLY A 628 -2.52 12.07 7.08
C GLY A 628 -1.37 12.50 8.00
N GLU A 629 -1.57 13.51 8.83
CA GLU A 629 -0.58 14.01 9.81
C GLU A 629 -1.16 14.05 11.21
N ALA A 630 -0.29 13.90 12.22
CA ALA A 630 -0.63 14.22 13.60
C ALA A 630 0.51 15.00 14.26
N ARG A 631 0.12 15.97 15.11
CA ARG A 631 1.06 16.76 15.89
C ARG A 631 0.44 17.22 17.19
N GLU A 632 1.27 17.44 18.19
CA GLU A 632 0.82 18.02 19.44
C GLU A 632 0.43 19.48 19.27
N ASP A 633 -0.65 19.87 19.94
CA ASP A 633 -1.10 21.25 20.06
C ASP A 633 -1.84 21.43 21.41
N PHE A 634 -2.08 22.66 21.81
CA PHE A 634 -2.54 23.00 23.14
C PHE A 634 -3.58 24.13 23.09
N LEU A 635 -4.43 24.19 24.10
CA LEU A 635 -5.16 25.39 24.46
C LEU A 635 -4.22 26.29 25.26
N ASP A 636 -3.80 27.42 24.69
CA ASP A 636 -3.02 28.42 25.40
C ASP A 636 -3.95 29.43 26.07
N THR A 637 -3.91 29.48 27.40
CA THR A 637 -4.70 30.41 28.22
C THR A 637 -3.93 31.68 28.59
N THR A 638 -2.62 31.77 28.26
CA THR A 638 -1.76 32.92 28.58
C THR A 638 -2.31 34.26 28.07
N PRO A 639 -2.85 34.34 26.81
CA PRO A 639 -3.38 35.59 26.26
C PRO A 639 -4.78 35.94 26.76
N LEU A 640 -5.42 35.07 27.55
CA LEU A 640 -6.81 35.31 28.03
C LEU A 640 -6.82 36.22 29.23
N ASP A 641 -7.85 37.07 29.31
CA ASP A 641 -8.14 37.82 30.53
C ASP A 641 -8.57 36.87 31.65
N PRO A 642 -8.21 37.18 32.92
CA PRO A 642 -8.75 36.43 34.05
C PRO A 642 -10.27 36.49 34.12
N GLY A 643 -10.90 35.34 34.34
CA GLY A 643 -12.36 35.27 34.41
C GLY A 643 -12.90 33.88 34.10
N ASP A 644 -14.21 33.81 34.06
CA ASP A 644 -14.94 32.59 33.73
C ASP A 644 -14.99 32.34 32.23
N TYR A 645 -14.84 31.07 31.84
CA TYR A 645 -14.96 30.62 30.46
C TYR A 645 -15.65 29.26 30.43
N THR A 646 -16.05 28.84 29.24
CA THR A 646 -16.57 27.49 28.99
C THR A 646 -15.78 26.84 27.89
N VAL A 647 -15.16 25.70 28.16
CA VAL A 647 -14.62 24.79 27.15
C VAL A 647 -15.77 23.92 26.66
N ARG A 648 -16.20 24.12 25.43
CA ARG A 648 -17.22 23.30 24.78
C ARG A 648 -16.53 22.32 23.86
N VAL A 649 -16.74 21.02 24.08
CA VAL A 649 -16.24 19.96 23.20
C VAL A 649 -17.35 19.44 22.30
N PHE A 650 -16.97 18.99 21.12
CA PHE A 650 -17.85 18.42 20.10
C PHE A 650 -17.33 17.05 19.71
N ALA A 651 -18.25 16.11 19.55
CA ALA A 651 -18.00 14.82 18.91
C ALA A 651 -19.05 14.62 17.81
N GLU A 652 -18.61 14.19 16.64
CA GLU A 652 -19.49 13.97 15.49
C GLU A 652 -19.17 12.63 14.85
N ASP A 653 -20.21 11.88 14.46
CA ASP A 653 -20.08 10.66 13.69
C ASP A 653 -19.92 10.96 12.20
N PHE A 654 -19.76 9.90 11.40
CA PHE A 654 -19.65 10.01 9.96
C PHE A 654 -20.95 10.51 9.29
N PHE A 655 -22.12 10.26 9.87
CA PHE A 655 -23.44 10.61 9.32
C PHE A 655 -23.87 12.04 9.68
N GLY A 656 -23.08 12.75 10.50
CA GLY A 656 -23.33 14.14 10.87
C GLY A 656 -24.13 14.30 12.16
N ASN A 657 -24.41 13.21 12.89
CA ASN A 657 -24.99 13.33 14.21
C ASN A 657 -23.95 13.87 15.19
N GLN A 658 -24.34 14.86 15.98
CA GLN A 658 -23.42 15.63 16.81
C GLN A 658 -23.80 15.61 18.28
N ALA A 659 -22.82 15.37 19.14
CA ALA A 659 -22.89 15.59 20.57
C ALA A 659 -22.00 16.76 20.99
N ARG A 660 -22.37 17.44 22.05
CA ARG A 660 -21.59 18.50 22.70
C ARG A 660 -21.61 18.39 24.21
N ARG A 661 -20.54 18.82 24.85
CA ARG A 661 -20.43 18.89 26.30
C ARG A 661 -19.67 20.14 26.71
N ASP A 662 -20.27 20.88 27.69
CA ASP A 662 -19.69 22.09 28.24
C ASP A 662 -18.96 21.78 29.55
N SER A 663 -17.78 22.36 29.72
CA SER A 663 -16.98 22.28 30.95
C SER A 663 -16.54 23.68 31.36
N PRO A 664 -17.07 24.21 32.49
CA PRO A 664 -16.71 25.54 32.97
C PRO A 664 -15.26 25.55 33.47
N VAL A 665 -14.54 26.61 33.14
CA VAL A 665 -13.15 26.84 33.56
C VAL A 665 -12.97 28.29 34.02
N VAL A 666 -12.10 28.53 34.99
CA VAL A 666 -11.68 29.87 35.43
C VAL A 666 -10.23 30.06 35.05
N VAL A 667 -9.93 31.07 34.25
CA VAL A 667 -8.57 31.50 33.95
C VAL A 667 -8.12 32.49 35.03
N VAL A 668 -6.93 32.25 35.59
CA VAL A 668 -6.32 33.13 36.59
C VAL A 668 -4.94 33.58 36.14
N LYS A 669 -4.51 34.78 36.51
CA LYS A 669 -3.14 35.25 36.25
C LYS A 669 -2.13 34.42 37.05
N ASN A 670 -1.02 34.10 36.44
CA ASN A 670 0.13 33.57 37.18
C ASN A 670 0.60 34.63 38.19
N ARG A 671 0.71 34.24 39.46
CA ARG A 671 1.26 35.12 40.50
C ARG A 671 2.77 35.37 40.29
#